data_3581d92c8c14d49eb9400073b6e12de7
#
_entry.id   3581d92c8c14d49eb9400073b6e12de7
#
_cell.length_a   1.000
_cell.length_b   1.000
_cell.length_c   1.000
_cell.angle_alpha   90.00
_cell.angle_beta   90.00
_cell.angle_gamma   90.00
#
_symmetry.space_group_name_H-M   'P 1'
#
loop_
_entity.id
_entity.type
_entity.pdbx_description
1 polymer ?
#
loop_
_entity_poly.entity_id
_entity_poly.type
_entity_poly.pdbx_seq_one_letter_code
_entity_poly.pdbx_strand_id
1 'polypeptide(L)'
;MPIQESDKPYTKSEEHSPLDPDKMYAELEEKIRNCGHPMDIGRIRAAYEMARVAHSGQLRKEGSPYVTHCVAAADISVDMGLDEDSIIAALLHDVIEDTNLTHADIARQFGAPVADIVEGVTKLTRVQYTSKEDEQMENLRKMLMAMAKDIRVILIKIADRLHNMRTMAYQSPEKQRVKSLETMEIYAPIAHRLGMQRAKWELEDLSLQYLDPTGYREITHTLEQRMPELESFMSSVEEKIQKRLDLENVNATIFCRIKHVYSIYRKMYAQNLDITGIFDLCAFRVIVDSIPDCYNVLGVIHDMFKPVPGRFKDYISTPKPNMYQSVHTTVIGSEGIPFEVQIRTWEMHHTAEYGIAAHWKYKMGDGGSTVRSGDEDKFAWVRRLLESQQESDAQDFFHNLKIDMFADEVFVFSPKGDVINLPAGATPIDFAYSIHSDVGNHMVGASVNGRIVTYDYVLQNGDIVEIRTSKSAPGPSRDWLNVAKSGSARTKIKQWFKKERREENVIRGREMLEDELRHAGISVDDALDEDIITPIMKRLSFNSVDDLYAAIGYGGVTATRVANRLRDELARSSKNDKKTALEKVAQAAERREQKAAKEGKAIHGILVQGIDNCLVKFSRCCTPVPGDDIVGFITRGQGVSIHRRDCENYQRSLKLPEESDRWINVSWARNITDSYVTSLAIASKDRSGLVMDIATVLNSINAKVRTLSARDIGSGQALVNVSLEVRCLADLKYIMNRLASIPGVSSVVRNGR
;
A
#
# COMPACT_ATOMS: atom_id res chain seq x y z
N MET A 1 -15.92 -8.70 31.89
CA MET A 1 -16.09 -9.96 31.14
C MET A 1 -14.72 -10.38 30.62
N PRO A 2 -14.33 -11.64 30.71
CA PRO A 2 -13.01 -12.09 30.24
C PRO A 2 -12.88 -11.84 28.73
N ILE A 3 -11.66 -11.56 28.30
CA ILE A 3 -11.23 -11.46 26.90
C ILE A 3 -11.91 -12.58 26.11
N GLN A 4 -12.72 -12.21 25.11
CA GLN A 4 -13.40 -13.22 24.26
C GLN A 4 -12.31 -14.10 23.65
N GLU A 5 -12.48 -15.40 23.66
CA GLU A 5 -11.55 -16.42 23.13
C GLU A 5 -11.15 -16.23 21.66
N SER A 6 -11.79 -15.30 20.96
CA SER A 6 -11.47 -14.93 19.57
C SER A 6 -10.17 -14.12 19.39
N ASP A 7 -9.54 -13.65 20.47
CA ASP A 7 -8.37 -12.78 20.41
C ASP A 7 -7.02 -13.51 20.66
N LYS A 8 -7.04 -14.84 20.79
CA LYS A 8 -5.79 -15.61 20.93
C LYS A 8 -5.14 -15.84 19.57
N PRO A 9 -3.83 -15.57 19.43
CA PRO A 9 -3.12 -15.90 18.19
C PRO A 9 -3.13 -17.42 17.95
N TYR A 10 -3.47 -17.80 16.74
CA TYR A 10 -3.53 -19.19 16.28
C TYR A 10 -2.12 -19.81 16.33
N THR A 11 -1.82 -20.61 17.34
CA THR A 11 -0.56 -21.35 17.45
C THR A 11 -0.73 -22.77 16.89
N LYS A 12 0.26 -23.22 16.12
CA LYS A 12 0.33 -24.48 15.38
C LYS A 12 0.62 -25.70 16.31
N SER A 13 -0.08 -25.86 17.41
CA SER A 13 0.20 -26.97 18.34
C SER A 13 -1.04 -27.64 18.90
N GLU A 14 -1.90 -28.13 18.00
CA GLU A 14 -2.84 -29.22 18.31
C GLU A 14 -3.09 -30.00 17.04
N GLU A 15 -3.07 -31.35 17.09
CA GLU A 15 -3.50 -32.24 16.03
C GLU A 15 -4.98 -31.92 15.75
N HIS A 16 -5.21 -31.10 14.71
CA HIS A 16 -6.57 -30.75 14.32
C HIS A 16 -7.24 -31.95 13.67
N SER A 17 -8.19 -32.52 14.36
CA SER A 17 -9.21 -33.35 13.72
C SER A 17 -9.89 -32.53 12.60
N PRO A 18 -10.17 -33.12 11.43
CA PRO A 18 -10.86 -32.42 10.35
C PRO A 18 -12.14 -31.76 10.89
N LEU A 19 -12.33 -30.47 10.55
CA LEU A 19 -13.53 -29.73 10.96
C LEU A 19 -14.77 -30.39 10.39
N ASP A 20 -15.79 -30.55 11.23
CA ASP A 20 -17.10 -31.08 10.81
C ASP A 20 -17.95 -29.94 10.24
N PRO A 21 -18.26 -29.96 8.92
CA PRO A 21 -19.03 -28.91 8.29
C PRO A 21 -20.45 -28.74 8.88
N ASP A 22 -21.08 -29.84 9.26
CA ASP A 22 -22.45 -29.82 9.75
C ASP A 22 -22.52 -29.20 11.16
N LYS A 23 -21.49 -29.44 11.98
CA LYS A 23 -21.34 -28.77 13.27
C LYS A 23 -21.09 -27.27 13.13
N MET A 24 -20.17 -26.88 12.24
CA MET A 24 -19.91 -25.46 11.96
C MET A 24 -21.15 -24.74 11.43
N TYR A 25 -21.91 -25.40 10.57
CA TYR A 25 -23.18 -24.83 10.06
C TYR A 25 -24.21 -24.69 11.18
N ALA A 26 -24.31 -25.66 12.10
CA ALA A 26 -25.24 -25.54 13.23
C ALA A 26 -24.89 -24.36 14.14
N GLU A 27 -23.60 -24.11 14.39
CA GLU A 27 -23.11 -22.94 15.15
C GLU A 27 -23.44 -21.63 14.39
N LEU A 28 -23.24 -21.58 13.08
CA LEU A 28 -23.63 -20.45 12.22
C LEU A 28 -25.14 -20.21 12.29
N GLU A 29 -25.97 -21.25 12.18
CA GLU A 29 -27.43 -21.14 12.25
C GLU A 29 -27.90 -20.58 13.61
N GLU A 30 -27.32 -21.05 14.72
CA GLU A 30 -27.58 -20.51 16.05
C GLU A 30 -27.21 -19.02 16.17
N LYS A 31 -26.06 -18.64 15.62
CA LYS A 31 -25.61 -17.26 15.58
C LYS A 31 -26.54 -16.36 14.75
N ILE A 32 -27.03 -16.84 13.60
CA ILE A 32 -28.01 -16.13 12.77
C ILE A 32 -29.34 -15.93 13.54
N ARG A 33 -29.81 -16.95 14.26
CA ARG A 33 -31.04 -16.84 15.09
C ARG A 33 -30.91 -15.77 16.20
N ASN A 34 -29.70 -15.60 16.70
CA ASN A 34 -29.39 -14.65 17.79
C ASN A 34 -28.99 -13.25 17.29
N CYS A 35 -28.86 -13.03 15.97
CA CYS A 35 -28.39 -11.73 15.44
C CYS A 35 -29.44 -10.59 15.52
N GLY A 36 -30.68 -10.89 15.93
CA GLY A 36 -31.75 -9.91 16.16
C GLY A 36 -32.45 -9.42 14.90
N HIS A 37 -32.19 -10.02 13.74
CA HIS A 37 -32.88 -9.74 12.47
C HIS A 37 -33.60 -10.98 11.96
N PRO A 38 -34.84 -10.86 11.46
CA PRO A 38 -35.53 -11.97 10.83
C PRO A 38 -34.82 -12.32 9.50
N MET A 39 -34.30 -13.52 9.42
CA MET A 39 -33.69 -14.10 8.20
C MET A 39 -34.37 -15.45 7.90
N ASP A 40 -34.51 -15.79 6.64
CA ASP A 40 -35.04 -17.10 6.25
C ASP A 40 -33.97 -18.19 6.38
N ILE A 41 -33.97 -18.86 7.53
CA ILE A 41 -33.07 -19.96 7.82
C ILE A 41 -33.21 -21.08 6.79
N GLY A 42 -34.39 -21.28 6.20
CA GLY A 42 -34.63 -22.30 5.18
C GLY A 42 -33.85 -22.01 3.89
N ARG A 43 -33.85 -20.74 3.44
CA ARG A 43 -33.05 -20.32 2.28
C ARG A 43 -31.54 -20.43 2.53
N ILE A 44 -31.09 -20.02 3.71
CA ILE A 44 -29.66 -20.11 4.08
C ILE A 44 -29.21 -21.57 4.15
N ARG A 45 -30.03 -22.45 4.74
CA ARG A 45 -29.77 -23.91 4.77
C ARG A 45 -29.71 -24.51 3.37
N ALA A 46 -30.61 -24.12 2.47
CA ALA A 46 -30.57 -24.57 1.07
C ALA A 46 -29.26 -24.14 0.36
N ALA A 47 -28.74 -22.95 0.67
CA ALA A 47 -27.45 -22.49 0.15
C ALA A 47 -26.28 -23.31 0.71
N TYR A 48 -26.30 -23.62 2.01
CA TYR A 48 -25.28 -24.50 2.61
C TYR A 48 -25.30 -25.91 1.97
N GLU A 49 -26.48 -26.51 1.79
CA GLU A 49 -26.59 -27.82 1.17
C GLU A 49 -26.12 -27.81 -0.30
N MET A 50 -26.44 -26.74 -1.05
CA MET A 50 -25.92 -26.56 -2.40
C MET A 50 -24.39 -26.48 -2.41
N ALA A 51 -23.77 -25.66 -1.54
CA ALA A 51 -22.34 -25.56 -1.43
C ALA A 51 -21.69 -26.88 -1.01
N ARG A 52 -22.28 -27.59 -0.05
CA ARG A 52 -21.81 -28.89 0.45
C ARG A 52 -21.79 -29.96 -0.65
N VAL A 53 -22.85 -30.02 -1.45
CA VAL A 53 -22.93 -30.94 -2.59
C VAL A 53 -21.96 -30.54 -3.70
N ALA A 54 -21.89 -29.25 -4.03
CA ALA A 54 -21.03 -28.73 -5.09
C ALA A 54 -19.54 -28.98 -4.82
N HIS A 55 -19.09 -28.80 -3.57
CA HIS A 55 -17.70 -29.02 -3.13
C HIS A 55 -17.45 -30.44 -2.59
N SER A 56 -18.35 -31.39 -2.85
CA SER A 56 -18.19 -32.79 -2.38
C SER A 56 -16.88 -33.38 -2.89
N GLY A 57 -16.08 -33.97 -1.97
CA GLY A 57 -14.78 -34.54 -2.27
C GLY A 57 -13.63 -33.58 -2.41
N GLN A 58 -13.86 -32.27 -2.35
CA GLN A 58 -12.80 -31.26 -2.30
C GLN A 58 -12.32 -31.07 -0.86
N LEU A 59 -11.00 -31.05 -0.68
CA LEU A 59 -10.35 -30.82 0.62
C LEU A 59 -9.46 -29.59 0.57
N ARG A 60 -9.40 -28.88 1.68
CA ARG A 60 -8.42 -27.81 1.92
C ARG A 60 -7.07 -28.42 2.26
N LYS A 61 -6.01 -27.58 2.27
CA LYS A 61 -4.65 -28.03 2.59
C LYS A 61 -4.46 -28.49 4.03
N GLU A 62 -5.32 -28.05 4.93
CA GLU A 62 -5.39 -28.54 6.31
C GLU A 62 -6.10 -29.90 6.47
N GLY A 63 -6.67 -30.42 5.37
CA GLY A 63 -7.39 -31.71 5.35
C GLY A 63 -8.88 -31.61 5.63
N SER A 64 -9.42 -30.44 5.95
CA SER A 64 -10.86 -30.23 6.18
C SER A 64 -11.64 -30.16 4.85
N PRO A 65 -12.94 -30.54 4.81
CA PRO A 65 -13.78 -30.36 3.64
C PRO A 65 -13.83 -28.90 3.18
N TYR A 66 -13.83 -28.65 1.86
CA TYR A 66 -13.77 -27.27 1.33
C TYR A 66 -14.91 -26.39 1.79
N VAL A 67 -16.11 -26.94 1.95
CA VAL A 67 -17.31 -26.22 2.41
C VAL A 67 -17.13 -25.54 3.78
N THR A 68 -16.20 -26.02 4.63
CA THR A 68 -15.89 -25.35 5.92
C THR A 68 -15.40 -23.92 5.72
N HIS A 69 -14.71 -23.64 4.59
CA HIS A 69 -14.31 -22.29 4.22
C HIS A 69 -15.53 -21.42 3.90
N CYS A 70 -16.47 -21.92 3.12
CA CYS A 70 -17.68 -21.17 2.77
C CYS A 70 -18.51 -20.86 4.03
N VAL A 71 -18.61 -21.81 4.95
CA VAL A 71 -19.29 -21.59 6.25
C VAL A 71 -18.57 -20.54 7.08
N ALA A 72 -17.25 -20.59 7.16
CA ALA A 72 -16.46 -19.61 7.90
C ALA A 72 -16.55 -18.20 7.28
N ALA A 73 -16.55 -18.07 5.96
CA ALA A 73 -16.76 -16.79 5.28
C ALA A 73 -18.18 -16.23 5.56
N ALA A 74 -19.19 -17.10 5.59
CA ALA A 74 -20.55 -16.71 5.97
C ALA A 74 -20.63 -16.30 7.46
N ASP A 75 -19.95 -17.01 8.36
CA ASP A 75 -19.86 -16.68 9.78
C ASP A 75 -19.27 -15.27 10.01
N ILE A 76 -18.16 -14.96 9.33
CA ILE A 76 -17.56 -13.62 9.35
C ILE A 76 -18.55 -12.58 8.78
N SER A 77 -19.32 -12.94 7.76
CA SER A 77 -20.34 -12.04 7.17
C SER A 77 -21.49 -11.74 8.13
N VAL A 78 -21.88 -12.72 8.96
CA VAL A 78 -22.85 -12.51 10.06
C VAL A 78 -22.27 -11.57 11.12
N ASP A 79 -21.00 -11.74 11.50
CA ASP A 79 -20.34 -10.81 12.44
C ASP A 79 -20.29 -9.38 11.91
N MET A 80 -20.15 -9.21 10.61
CA MET A 80 -20.20 -7.92 9.95
C MET A 80 -21.62 -7.33 9.90
N GLY A 81 -22.66 -8.11 10.24
CA GLY A 81 -24.06 -7.69 10.22
C GLY A 81 -24.65 -7.59 8.81
N LEU A 82 -24.19 -8.42 7.87
CA LEU A 82 -24.67 -8.42 6.49
C LEU A 82 -26.07 -9.07 6.39
N ASP A 83 -26.75 -8.76 5.28
CA ASP A 83 -28.08 -9.25 4.99
C ASP A 83 -28.12 -10.73 4.56
N GLU A 84 -29.31 -11.31 4.51
CA GLU A 84 -29.56 -12.70 4.12
C GLU A 84 -28.95 -13.05 2.76
N ASP A 85 -29.14 -12.21 1.74
CA ASP A 85 -28.62 -12.43 0.40
C ASP A 85 -27.08 -12.44 0.39
N SER A 86 -26.44 -11.62 1.23
CA SER A 86 -24.98 -11.61 1.41
C SER A 86 -24.48 -12.89 2.09
N ILE A 87 -25.20 -13.40 3.10
CA ILE A 87 -24.83 -14.64 3.79
C ILE A 87 -24.96 -15.82 2.82
N ILE A 88 -26.04 -15.89 2.04
CA ILE A 88 -26.21 -16.89 0.99
C ILE A 88 -25.12 -16.79 -0.05
N ALA A 89 -24.79 -15.57 -0.49
CA ALA A 89 -23.71 -15.35 -1.45
C ALA A 89 -22.33 -15.73 -0.87
N ALA A 90 -22.09 -15.50 0.42
CA ALA A 90 -20.87 -15.94 1.10
C ALA A 90 -20.76 -17.47 1.18
N LEU A 91 -21.86 -18.19 1.40
CA LEU A 91 -21.88 -19.67 1.33
C LEU A 91 -21.60 -20.20 -0.07
N LEU A 92 -21.95 -19.45 -1.12
CA LEU A 92 -21.87 -19.88 -2.53
C LEU A 92 -20.70 -19.20 -3.30
N HIS A 93 -19.85 -18.40 -2.67
CA HIS A 93 -18.93 -17.49 -3.36
C HIS A 93 -17.92 -18.19 -4.29
N ASP A 94 -17.49 -19.42 -3.96
CA ASP A 94 -16.54 -20.19 -4.76
C ASP A 94 -17.22 -21.23 -5.66
N VAL A 95 -18.56 -21.40 -5.56
CA VAL A 95 -19.27 -22.45 -6.29
C VAL A 95 -19.15 -22.31 -7.80
N ILE A 96 -19.23 -21.07 -8.34
CA ILE A 96 -19.09 -20.82 -9.78
C ILE A 96 -17.63 -21.01 -10.26
N GLU A 97 -16.64 -20.73 -9.39
CA GLU A 97 -15.22 -20.82 -9.73
C GLU A 97 -14.75 -22.28 -9.74
N ASP A 98 -15.08 -23.01 -8.70
CA ASP A 98 -14.49 -24.32 -8.40
C ASP A 98 -15.39 -25.52 -8.76
N THR A 99 -16.61 -25.27 -9.28
CA THR A 99 -17.56 -26.32 -9.64
C THR A 99 -18.22 -26.08 -11.00
N ASN A 100 -19.16 -26.96 -11.40
CA ASN A 100 -19.88 -26.87 -12.67
C ASN A 100 -21.17 -26.03 -12.59
N LEU A 101 -21.49 -25.46 -11.42
CA LEU A 101 -22.68 -24.63 -11.26
C LEU A 101 -22.50 -23.28 -11.95
N THR A 102 -23.59 -22.77 -12.51
CA THR A 102 -23.58 -21.52 -13.28
C THR A 102 -24.36 -20.41 -12.55
N HIS A 103 -24.15 -19.16 -12.95
CA HIS A 103 -24.96 -18.03 -12.51
C HIS A 103 -26.48 -18.31 -12.63
N ALA A 104 -26.91 -18.95 -13.76
CA ALA A 104 -28.33 -19.26 -13.99
C ALA A 104 -28.89 -20.28 -12.97
N ASP A 105 -28.08 -21.22 -12.49
CA ASP A 105 -28.49 -22.20 -11.49
C ASP A 105 -28.70 -21.55 -10.13
N ILE A 106 -27.82 -20.65 -9.72
CA ILE A 106 -27.94 -19.85 -8.49
C ILE A 106 -29.14 -18.89 -8.60
N ALA A 107 -29.28 -18.19 -9.73
CA ALA A 107 -30.38 -17.25 -9.94
C ALA A 107 -31.77 -17.94 -9.89
N ARG A 108 -31.86 -19.17 -10.37
CA ARG A 108 -33.12 -19.96 -10.33
C ARG A 108 -33.54 -20.29 -8.90
N GLN A 109 -32.61 -20.56 -8.00
CA GLN A 109 -32.90 -21.04 -6.64
C GLN A 109 -32.92 -19.91 -5.62
N PHE A 110 -32.03 -18.89 -5.74
CA PHE A 110 -31.86 -17.83 -4.74
C PHE A 110 -32.20 -16.43 -5.28
N GLY A 111 -32.47 -16.29 -6.56
CA GLY A 111 -32.73 -15.01 -7.21
C GLY A 111 -31.52 -14.37 -7.86
N ALA A 112 -31.77 -13.45 -8.80
CA ALA A 112 -30.75 -12.73 -9.54
C ALA A 112 -29.80 -11.91 -8.63
N PRO A 113 -30.25 -11.22 -7.56
CA PRO A 113 -29.37 -10.45 -6.70
C PRO A 113 -28.24 -11.30 -6.08
N VAL A 114 -28.59 -12.48 -5.57
CA VAL A 114 -27.58 -13.41 -4.99
C VAL A 114 -26.59 -13.88 -6.07
N ALA A 115 -27.10 -14.28 -7.24
CA ALA A 115 -26.28 -14.75 -8.34
C ALA A 115 -25.32 -13.67 -8.85
N ASP A 116 -25.78 -12.40 -8.93
CA ASP A 116 -24.96 -11.27 -9.36
C ASP A 116 -23.83 -10.96 -8.35
N ILE A 117 -24.13 -11.07 -7.05
CA ILE A 117 -23.12 -10.92 -5.99
C ILE A 117 -22.08 -12.03 -6.11
N VAL A 118 -22.49 -13.30 -6.21
CA VAL A 118 -21.58 -14.44 -6.35
C VAL A 118 -20.71 -14.30 -7.61
N GLU A 119 -21.31 -13.93 -8.74
CA GLU A 119 -20.56 -13.67 -9.97
C GLU A 119 -19.59 -12.50 -9.82
N GLY A 120 -19.98 -11.45 -9.09
CA GLY A 120 -19.11 -10.30 -8.78
C GLY A 120 -17.88 -10.69 -7.96
N VAL A 121 -18.03 -11.62 -7.01
CA VAL A 121 -16.92 -12.17 -6.21
C VAL A 121 -16.01 -13.05 -7.05
N THR A 122 -16.55 -13.82 -8.00
CA THR A 122 -15.88 -14.87 -8.78
C THR A 122 -15.06 -14.35 -9.99
N LYS A 123 -15.45 -13.25 -10.63
CA LYS A 123 -15.00 -12.85 -12.00
C LYS A 123 -13.51 -12.55 -12.21
N LEU A 124 -12.66 -12.78 -11.24
CA LEU A 124 -11.27 -12.29 -11.25
C LEU A 124 -10.25 -13.25 -11.89
N THR A 125 -10.66 -14.46 -12.35
CA THR A 125 -9.71 -15.55 -12.61
C THR A 125 -9.55 -16.03 -14.05
N ARG A 126 -10.35 -15.60 -15.04
CA ARG A 126 -10.42 -16.24 -16.37
C ARG A 126 -9.67 -15.59 -17.54
N VAL A 127 -8.80 -14.63 -17.33
CA VAL A 127 -8.05 -13.98 -18.43
C VAL A 127 -6.57 -14.35 -18.37
N GLN A 128 -6.01 -14.84 -19.50
CA GLN A 128 -4.56 -15.05 -19.62
C GLN A 128 -3.84 -13.71 -19.76
N TYR A 129 -2.98 -13.39 -18.77
CA TYR A 129 -2.22 -12.15 -18.73
C TYR A 129 -0.77 -12.37 -19.16
N THR A 130 -0.12 -11.33 -19.69
CA THR A 130 1.27 -11.37 -20.12
C THR A 130 2.26 -11.18 -18.96
N SER A 131 1.82 -10.60 -17.84
CA SER A 131 2.61 -10.47 -16.61
C SER A 131 1.74 -10.65 -15.37
N LYS A 132 2.35 -11.03 -14.22
CA LYS A 132 1.66 -11.13 -12.92
C LYS A 132 1.18 -9.75 -12.43
N GLU A 133 1.90 -8.68 -12.76
CA GLU A 133 1.54 -7.32 -12.40
C GLU A 133 0.29 -6.85 -13.17
N ASP A 134 0.19 -7.16 -14.47
CA ASP A 134 -0.99 -6.84 -15.28
C ASP A 134 -2.23 -7.63 -14.79
N GLU A 135 -2.04 -8.88 -14.37
CA GLU A 135 -3.08 -9.70 -13.77
C GLU A 135 -3.61 -9.09 -12.47
N GLN A 136 -2.72 -8.68 -11.56
CA GLN A 136 -3.10 -8.06 -10.28
C GLN A 136 -3.84 -6.72 -10.50
N MET A 137 -3.38 -5.91 -11.45
CA MET A 137 -4.00 -4.63 -11.77
C MET A 137 -5.41 -4.80 -12.35
N GLU A 138 -5.58 -5.71 -13.30
CA GLU A 138 -6.88 -5.95 -13.91
C GLU A 138 -7.86 -6.61 -12.92
N ASN A 139 -7.37 -7.46 -12.04
CA ASN A 139 -8.16 -8.05 -10.96
C ASN A 139 -8.66 -6.98 -10.00
N LEU A 140 -7.78 -6.06 -9.57
CA LEU A 140 -8.17 -4.94 -8.72
C LEU A 140 -9.20 -4.04 -9.41
N ARG A 141 -8.98 -3.74 -10.69
CA ARG A 141 -9.92 -2.96 -11.50
C ARG A 141 -11.30 -3.58 -11.55
N LYS A 142 -11.41 -4.88 -11.86
CA LYS A 142 -12.69 -5.59 -11.91
C LYS A 142 -13.37 -5.63 -10.55
N MET A 143 -12.60 -5.83 -9.49
CA MET A 143 -13.10 -5.80 -8.12
C MET A 143 -13.70 -4.43 -7.78
N LEU A 144 -13.04 -3.33 -8.13
CA LEU A 144 -13.56 -1.98 -7.93
C LEU A 144 -14.82 -1.71 -8.76
N MET A 145 -14.87 -2.22 -10.01
CA MET A 145 -16.09 -2.14 -10.84
C MET A 145 -17.25 -2.94 -10.28
N ALA A 146 -17.00 -4.13 -9.75
CA ALA A 146 -18.02 -4.94 -9.11
C ALA A 146 -18.52 -4.28 -7.82
N MET A 147 -17.62 -3.72 -7.00
CA MET A 147 -17.94 -2.95 -5.80
C MET A 147 -18.81 -1.73 -6.08
N ALA A 148 -18.59 -1.06 -7.23
CA ALA A 148 -19.40 0.09 -7.61
C ALA A 148 -20.84 -0.29 -8.02
N LYS A 149 -21.05 -1.51 -8.47
CA LYS A 149 -22.40 -2.04 -8.74
C LYS A 149 -23.09 -2.48 -7.45
N ASP A 150 -22.38 -3.23 -6.61
CA ASP A 150 -22.86 -3.71 -5.32
C ASP A 150 -21.70 -3.84 -4.32
N ILE A 151 -21.77 -3.04 -3.25
CA ILE A 151 -20.76 -3.02 -2.19
C ILE A 151 -20.63 -4.37 -1.47
N ARG A 152 -21.70 -5.19 -1.44
CA ARG A 152 -21.69 -6.49 -0.78
C ARG A 152 -20.61 -7.42 -1.35
N VAL A 153 -20.27 -7.28 -2.62
CA VAL A 153 -19.21 -8.03 -3.28
C VAL A 153 -17.87 -7.86 -2.55
N ILE A 154 -17.48 -6.61 -2.20
CA ILE A 154 -16.19 -6.39 -1.51
C ILE A 154 -16.25 -6.80 -0.05
N LEU A 155 -17.42 -6.67 0.61
CA LEU A 155 -17.57 -7.10 2.01
C LEU A 155 -17.39 -8.61 2.13
N ILE A 156 -18.01 -9.40 1.24
CA ILE A 156 -17.81 -10.85 1.17
C ILE A 156 -16.36 -11.20 0.80
N LYS A 157 -15.75 -10.45 -0.12
CA LYS A 157 -14.34 -10.68 -0.50
C LYS A 157 -13.37 -10.38 0.65
N ILE A 158 -13.68 -9.42 1.53
CA ILE A 158 -12.92 -9.18 2.77
C ILE A 158 -13.12 -10.34 3.74
N ALA A 159 -14.34 -10.88 3.89
CA ALA A 159 -14.61 -12.05 4.73
C ALA A 159 -13.86 -13.30 4.24
N ASP A 160 -13.89 -13.58 2.93
CA ASP A 160 -13.10 -14.63 2.27
C ASP A 160 -11.60 -14.44 2.54
N ARG A 161 -11.07 -13.25 2.31
CA ARG A 161 -9.65 -12.93 2.53
C ARG A 161 -9.26 -13.11 4.00
N LEU A 162 -10.09 -12.70 4.93
CA LEU A 162 -9.84 -12.82 6.35
C LEU A 162 -9.72 -14.29 6.77
N HIS A 163 -10.65 -15.13 6.33
CA HIS A 163 -10.58 -16.57 6.60
C HIS A 163 -9.35 -17.21 5.91
N ASN A 164 -9.04 -16.83 4.68
CA ASN A 164 -7.84 -17.30 3.99
C ASN A 164 -6.55 -16.90 4.72
N MET A 165 -6.49 -15.71 5.33
CA MET A 165 -5.35 -15.29 6.14
C MET A 165 -5.25 -16.05 7.47
N ARG A 166 -6.38 -16.35 8.13
CA ARG A 166 -6.42 -17.20 9.34
C ARG A 166 -5.88 -18.60 9.11
N THR A 167 -6.10 -19.14 7.91
CA THR A 167 -5.63 -20.50 7.53
C THR A 167 -4.33 -20.50 6.72
N MET A 168 -3.62 -19.36 6.64
CA MET A 168 -2.43 -19.19 5.82
C MET A 168 -1.24 -20.07 6.26
N ALA A 169 -1.21 -20.54 7.51
CA ALA A 169 -0.16 -21.39 8.06
C ALA A 169 0.04 -22.69 7.27
N TYR A 170 -1.01 -23.20 6.60
CA TYR A 170 -0.97 -24.43 5.80
C TYR A 170 -0.51 -24.22 4.36
N GLN A 171 -0.24 -22.99 3.94
CA GLN A 171 0.25 -22.68 2.59
C GLN A 171 1.79 -22.71 2.52
N SER A 172 2.33 -22.82 1.29
CA SER A 172 3.77 -22.73 1.08
C SER A 172 4.31 -21.33 1.44
N PRO A 173 5.56 -21.22 1.91
CA PRO A 173 6.16 -19.93 2.29
C PRO A 173 6.09 -18.86 1.19
N GLU A 174 6.22 -19.27 -0.08
CA GLU A 174 6.07 -18.35 -1.22
C GLU A 174 4.64 -17.80 -1.32
N LYS A 175 3.63 -18.68 -1.21
CA LYS A 175 2.22 -18.26 -1.21
C LYS A 175 1.87 -17.40 0.00
N GLN A 176 2.38 -17.75 1.19
CA GLN A 176 2.21 -16.97 2.42
C GLN A 176 2.65 -15.53 2.19
N ARG A 177 3.85 -15.33 1.64
CA ARG A 177 4.41 -14.02 1.38
C ARG A 177 3.62 -13.23 0.33
N VAL A 178 3.33 -13.86 -0.84
CA VAL A 178 2.61 -13.21 -1.92
C VAL A 178 1.21 -12.77 -1.48
N LYS A 179 0.48 -13.66 -0.79
CA LYS A 179 -0.88 -13.37 -0.33
C LYS A 179 -0.93 -12.36 0.81
N SER A 180 0.06 -12.37 1.70
CA SER A 180 0.20 -11.37 2.75
C SER A 180 0.53 -9.99 2.19
N LEU A 181 1.40 -9.91 1.17
CA LEU A 181 1.70 -8.64 0.50
C LEU A 181 0.46 -8.08 -0.22
N GLU A 182 -0.26 -8.92 -0.98
CA GLU A 182 -1.53 -8.55 -1.62
C GLU A 182 -2.56 -8.05 -0.59
N THR A 183 -2.63 -8.71 0.58
CA THR A 183 -3.53 -8.34 1.66
C THR A 183 -3.18 -6.96 2.23
N MET A 184 -1.90 -6.71 2.49
CA MET A 184 -1.41 -5.42 3.00
C MET A 184 -1.56 -4.28 2.00
N GLU A 185 -1.35 -4.55 0.71
CA GLU A 185 -1.37 -3.51 -0.32
C GLU A 185 -2.78 -3.20 -0.86
N ILE A 186 -3.74 -4.13 -0.73
CA ILE A 186 -5.06 -4.00 -1.35
C ILE A 186 -6.18 -4.11 -0.30
N TYR A 187 -6.29 -5.24 0.40
CA TYR A 187 -7.46 -5.52 1.23
C TYR A 187 -7.51 -4.74 2.53
N ALA A 188 -6.39 -4.61 3.24
CA ALA A 188 -6.34 -3.83 4.47
C ALA A 188 -6.63 -2.32 4.25
N PRO A 189 -6.10 -1.65 3.20
CA PRO A 189 -6.49 -0.30 2.84
C PRO A 189 -7.96 -0.15 2.44
N ILE A 190 -8.53 -1.10 1.70
CA ILE A 190 -9.96 -1.08 1.36
C ILE A 190 -10.80 -1.20 2.63
N ALA A 191 -10.48 -2.16 3.52
CA ALA A 191 -11.17 -2.30 4.81
C ALA A 191 -11.07 -1.02 5.63
N HIS A 192 -9.92 -0.33 5.61
CA HIS A 192 -9.74 0.97 6.27
C HIS A 192 -10.67 2.05 5.69
N ARG A 193 -10.75 2.16 4.37
CA ARG A 193 -11.61 3.14 3.67
C ARG A 193 -13.10 2.86 3.90
N LEU A 194 -13.47 1.61 4.01
CA LEU A 194 -14.83 1.18 4.34
C LEU A 194 -15.15 1.30 5.84
N GLY A 195 -14.20 1.75 6.66
CA GLY A 195 -14.36 1.92 8.10
C GLY A 195 -14.32 0.61 8.90
N MET A 196 -14.04 -0.54 8.27
CA MET A 196 -14.03 -1.87 8.88
C MET A 196 -12.75 -2.09 9.70
N GLN A 197 -12.63 -1.40 10.83
CA GLN A 197 -11.39 -1.38 11.60
C GLN A 197 -10.99 -2.76 12.14
N ARG A 198 -11.97 -3.57 12.57
CA ARG A 198 -11.71 -4.93 13.08
C ARG A 198 -11.07 -5.81 11.99
N ALA A 199 -11.67 -5.87 10.81
CA ALA A 199 -11.13 -6.64 9.70
C ALA A 199 -9.74 -6.11 9.25
N LYS A 200 -9.58 -4.78 9.18
CA LYS A 200 -8.30 -4.15 8.84
C LYS A 200 -7.18 -4.60 9.76
N TRP A 201 -7.37 -4.49 11.07
CA TRP A 201 -6.33 -4.80 12.04
C TRP A 201 -5.94 -6.27 12.01
N GLU A 202 -6.91 -7.15 11.94
CA GLU A 202 -6.66 -8.57 11.87
C GLU A 202 -5.91 -8.96 10.57
N LEU A 203 -6.30 -8.38 9.44
CA LEU A 203 -5.59 -8.56 8.17
C LEU A 203 -4.15 -8.06 8.23
N GLU A 204 -3.91 -6.90 8.86
CA GLU A 204 -2.57 -6.33 9.04
C GLU A 204 -1.70 -7.21 9.95
N ASP A 205 -2.21 -7.65 11.10
CA ASP A 205 -1.46 -8.49 12.05
C ASP A 205 -1.14 -9.87 11.47
N LEU A 206 -2.12 -10.54 10.85
CA LEU A 206 -1.91 -11.83 10.17
C LEU A 206 -0.92 -11.71 9.01
N SER A 207 -0.94 -10.61 8.26
CA SER A 207 0.00 -10.41 7.16
C SER A 207 1.41 -10.14 7.67
N LEU A 208 1.58 -9.37 8.74
CA LEU A 208 2.89 -9.08 9.35
C LEU A 208 3.59 -10.36 9.79
N GLN A 209 2.84 -11.33 10.31
CA GLN A 209 3.37 -12.62 10.76
C GLN A 209 4.17 -13.35 9.67
N TYR A 210 3.78 -13.19 8.40
CA TYR A 210 4.44 -13.83 7.24
C TYR A 210 5.38 -12.89 6.48
N LEU A 211 5.19 -11.58 6.56
CA LEU A 211 6.05 -10.59 5.89
C LEU A 211 7.32 -10.28 6.67
N ASP A 212 7.20 -10.12 7.99
CA ASP A 212 8.34 -9.98 8.91
C ASP A 212 8.12 -10.81 10.19
N PRO A 213 8.36 -12.13 10.12
CA PRO A 213 8.18 -13.04 11.26
C PRO A 213 9.05 -12.69 12.46
N THR A 214 10.21 -12.06 12.21
CA THR A 214 11.15 -11.67 13.27
C THR A 214 10.63 -10.46 14.04
N GLY A 215 10.24 -9.40 13.33
CA GLY A 215 9.65 -8.23 13.96
C GLY A 215 8.33 -8.54 14.67
N TYR A 216 7.51 -9.42 14.08
CA TYR A 216 6.27 -9.88 14.71
C TYR A 216 6.54 -10.59 16.05
N ARG A 217 7.45 -11.57 16.07
CA ARG A 217 7.81 -12.32 17.29
C ARG A 217 8.45 -11.46 18.36
N GLU A 218 9.31 -10.52 17.98
CA GLU A 218 9.95 -9.59 18.92
C GLU A 218 8.92 -8.74 19.66
N ILE A 219 7.96 -8.17 18.93
CA ILE A 219 6.89 -7.36 19.52
C ILE A 219 5.97 -8.22 20.39
N THR A 220 5.54 -9.38 19.88
CA THR A 220 4.64 -10.27 20.60
C THR A 220 5.29 -10.76 21.90
N HIS A 221 6.54 -11.19 21.84
CA HIS A 221 7.27 -11.62 23.04
C HIS A 221 7.42 -10.51 24.09
N THR A 222 7.75 -9.29 23.63
CA THR A 222 7.85 -8.12 24.53
C THR A 222 6.49 -7.77 25.15
N LEU A 223 5.41 -7.88 24.39
CA LEU A 223 4.06 -7.66 24.88
C LEU A 223 3.69 -8.72 25.93
N GLU A 224 3.95 -10.01 25.65
CA GLU A 224 3.68 -11.12 26.57
C GLU A 224 4.39 -10.95 27.91
N GLN A 225 5.65 -10.52 27.89
CA GLN A 225 6.41 -10.25 29.12
C GLN A 225 5.83 -9.12 29.97
N ARG A 226 5.26 -8.09 29.31
CA ARG A 226 4.69 -6.92 29.99
C ARG A 226 3.19 -7.07 30.28
N MET A 227 2.55 -8.12 29.76
CA MET A 227 1.10 -8.31 29.87
C MET A 227 0.59 -8.24 31.32
N PRO A 228 1.20 -8.91 32.34
CA PRO A 228 0.71 -8.85 33.73
C PRO A 228 0.73 -7.41 34.29
N GLU A 229 1.75 -6.62 33.98
CA GLU A 229 1.86 -5.23 34.41
C GLU A 229 0.80 -4.37 33.75
N LEU A 230 0.61 -4.55 32.41
CA LEU A 230 -0.36 -3.81 31.63
C LEU A 230 -1.80 -4.14 32.06
N GLU A 231 -2.12 -5.40 32.30
CA GLU A 231 -3.44 -5.83 32.79
C GLU A 231 -3.76 -5.26 34.18
N SER A 232 -2.80 -5.30 35.10
CA SER A 232 -2.95 -4.69 36.44
C SER A 232 -3.18 -3.18 36.35
N PHE A 233 -2.40 -2.49 35.50
CA PHE A 233 -2.56 -1.06 35.25
C PHE A 233 -3.93 -0.76 34.62
N MET A 234 -4.33 -1.48 33.60
CA MET A 234 -5.62 -1.27 32.90
C MET A 234 -6.80 -1.48 33.84
N SER A 235 -6.78 -2.56 34.66
CA SER A 235 -7.84 -2.83 35.62
C SER A 235 -7.94 -1.75 36.71
N SER A 236 -6.79 -1.23 37.20
CA SER A 236 -6.76 -0.14 38.19
C SER A 236 -7.34 1.16 37.58
N VAL A 237 -7.00 1.51 36.36
CA VAL A 237 -7.50 2.72 35.71
C VAL A 237 -8.99 2.57 35.37
N GLU A 238 -9.41 1.43 34.82
CA GLU A 238 -10.82 1.12 34.55
C GLU A 238 -11.69 1.29 35.80
N GLU A 239 -11.30 0.68 36.93
CA GLU A 239 -12.04 0.79 38.20
C GLU A 239 -12.16 2.25 38.67
N LYS A 240 -11.07 3.04 38.55
CA LYS A 240 -11.08 4.45 38.92
C LYS A 240 -12.02 5.28 38.03
N ILE A 241 -11.99 5.06 36.73
CA ILE A 241 -12.85 5.76 35.78
C ILE A 241 -14.30 5.36 36.03
N GLN A 242 -14.61 4.06 36.15
CA GLN A 242 -15.97 3.57 36.39
C GLN A 242 -16.55 4.17 37.67
N LYS A 243 -15.85 4.09 38.78
CA LYS A 243 -16.30 4.69 40.05
C LYS A 243 -16.60 6.19 39.94
N ARG A 244 -15.79 6.94 39.18
CA ARG A 244 -16.01 8.36 39.00
C ARG A 244 -17.22 8.64 38.15
N LEU A 245 -17.42 7.89 37.05
CA LEU A 245 -18.58 8.02 36.19
C LEU A 245 -19.89 7.64 36.91
N ASP A 246 -19.85 6.62 37.77
CA ASP A 246 -21.01 6.21 38.58
C ASP A 246 -21.40 7.34 39.55
N LEU A 247 -20.44 8.05 40.15
CA LEU A 247 -20.70 9.22 41.03
C LEU A 247 -21.34 10.39 40.27
N GLU A 248 -21.02 10.57 39.00
CA GLU A 248 -21.59 11.61 38.13
C GLU A 248 -22.92 11.15 37.45
N ASN A 249 -23.41 9.93 37.77
CA ASN A 249 -24.57 9.29 37.16
C ASN A 249 -24.48 9.19 35.63
N VAL A 250 -23.29 8.99 35.08
CA VAL A 250 -23.08 8.75 33.65
C VAL A 250 -23.09 7.26 33.39
N ASN A 251 -24.06 6.79 32.59
CA ASN A 251 -24.11 5.39 32.16
C ASN A 251 -23.05 5.18 31.07
N ALA A 252 -22.00 4.42 31.40
CA ALA A 252 -20.90 4.17 30.48
C ALA A 252 -20.40 2.73 30.57
N THR A 253 -20.00 2.18 29.42
CA THR A 253 -19.29 0.90 29.35
C THR A 253 -17.85 1.13 28.93
N ILE A 254 -16.92 0.61 29.72
CA ILE A 254 -15.49 0.79 29.48
C ILE A 254 -14.92 -0.50 28.89
N PHE A 255 -14.16 -0.37 27.83
CA PHE A 255 -13.37 -1.45 27.23
C PHE A 255 -11.91 -1.07 27.24
N CYS A 256 -11.09 -1.95 27.78
CA CYS A 256 -9.63 -1.83 27.76
C CYS A 256 -9.07 -2.56 26.55
N ARG A 257 -8.07 -1.99 25.90
CA ARG A 257 -7.46 -2.59 24.74
C ARG A 257 -5.97 -2.26 24.66
N ILE A 258 -5.18 -3.27 24.31
CA ILE A 258 -3.79 -3.10 23.89
C ILE A 258 -3.77 -2.88 22.37
N LYS A 259 -2.88 -2.03 21.90
CA LYS A 259 -2.73 -1.71 20.48
C LYS A 259 -2.25 -2.93 19.69
N HIS A 260 -2.77 -3.09 18.46
CA HIS A 260 -2.41 -4.19 17.56
C HIS A 260 -0.93 -4.21 17.22
N VAL A 261 -0.40 -5.43 17.00
CA VAL A 261 1.01 -5.68 16.73
C VAL A 261 1.52 -4.88 15.55
N TYR A 262 0.79 -4.86 14.42
CA TYR A 262 1.18 -4.07 13.25
C TYR A 262 1.19 -2.56 13.54
N SER A 263 0.26 -2.05 14.33
CA SER A 263 0.24 -0.63 14.69
C SER A 263 1.44 -0.23 15.56
N ILE A 264 1.90 -1.13 16.44
CA ILE A 264 3.13 -0.98 17.22
C ILE A 264 4.34 -1.04 16.30
N TYR A 265 4.42 -2.08 15.46
CA TYR A 265 5.45 -2.28 14.44
C TYR A 265 5.65 -1.02 13.59
N ARG A 266 4.57 -0.48 13.02
CA ARG A 266 4.63 0.72 12.18
C ARG A 266 5.19 1.92 12.94
N LYS A 267 4.80 2.13 14.22
CA LYS A 267 5.32 3.24 15.03
C LYS A 267 6.79 3.07 15.38
N MET A 268 7.19 1.87 15.78
CA MET A 268 8.60 1.58 16.07
C MET A 268 9.50 1.89 14.87
N TYR A 269 9.10 1.44 13.67
CA TYR A 269 9.94 1.58 12.47
C TYR A 269 9.79 2.91 11.74
N ALA A 270 8.59 3.53 11.73
CA ALA A 270 8.40 4.84 11.08
C ALA A 270 9.00 5.98 11.91
N GLN A 271 8.98 5.88 13.25
CA GLN A 271 9.45 6.93 14.16
C GLN A 271 10.77 6.58 14.85
N ASN A 272 11.33 5.40 14.56
CA ASN A 272 12.53 4.85 15.20
C ASN A 272 12.46 4.87 16.74
N LEU A 273 11.28 4.49 17.26
CA LEU A 273 11.00 4.43 18.70
C LEU A 273 11.17 3.00 19.19
N ASP A 274 11.61 2.87 20.45
CA ASP A 274 11.47 1.63 21.21
C ASP A 274 10.02 1.47 21.67
N ILE A 275 9.59 0.23 21.97
CA ILE A 275 8.23 -0.08 22.47
C ILE A 275 7.90 0.69 23.75
N THR A 276 8.90 1.00 24.57
CA THR A 276 8.79 1.83 25.79
C THR A 276 8.46 3.30 25.48
N GLY A 277 8.79 3.78 24.28
CA GLY A 277 8.49 5.14 23.81
C GLY A 277 7.10 5.31 23.22
N ILE A 278 6.29 4.26 23.14
CA ILE A 278 4.94 4.31 22.58
C ILE A 278 3.93 4.69 23.67
N PHE A 279 3.56 5.98 23.72
CA PHE A 279 2.65 6.54 24.72
C PHE A 279 1.19 6.06 24.67
N ASP A 280 0.77 5.41 23.59
CA ASP A 280 -0.60 4.95 23.35
C ASP A 280 -0.68 3.42 23.20
N LEU A 281 0.13 2.72 23.95
CA LEU A 281 0.12 1.26 23.98
C LEU A 281 -1.20 0.73 24.57
N CYS A 282 -1.66 1.36 25.67
CA CYS A 282 -2.95 1.09 26.31
C CYS A 282 -3.97 2.13 25.87
N ALA A 283 -5.15 1.69 25.47
CA ALA A 283 -6.26 2.54 25.14
C ALA A 283 -7.52 2.11 25.90
N PHE A 284 -8.23 3.09 26.45
CA PHE A 284 -9.53 2.91 27.10
C PHE A 284 -10.60 3.44 26.16
N ARG A 285 -11.62 2.64 25.94
CA ARG A 285 -12.76 2.99 25.12
C ARG A 285 -13.97 3.13 26.04
N VAL A 286 -14.45 4.36 26.18
CA VAL A 286 -15.63 4.68 26.99
C VAL A 286 -16.81 4.87 26.05
N ILE A 287 -17.81 4.01 26.17
CA ILE A 287 -19.02 4.05 25.33
C ILE A 287 -20.18 4.54 26.19
N VAL A 288 -20.86 5.55 25.68
CA VAL A 288 -21.99 6.24 26.31
C VAL A 288 -23.21 6.26 25.41
N ASP A 289 -24.35 6.71 25.94
CA ASP A 289 -25.63 6.67 25.22
C ASP A 289 -25.82 7.89 24.31
N SER A 290 -25.22 9.05 24.63
CA SER A 290 -25.46 10.30 23.89
C SER A 290 -24.17 11.10 23.62
N ILE A 291 -24.24 11.99 22.61
CA ILE A 291 -23.12 12.91 22.29
C ILE A 291 -22.80 13.88 23.44
N PRO A 292 -23.80 14.49 24.15
CA PRO A 292 -23.51 15.29 25.33
C PRO A 292 -22.74 14.53 26.41
N ASP A 293 -23.06 13.23 26.63
CA ASP A 293 -22.34 12.40 27.58
C ASP A 293 -20.88 12.16 27.15
N CYS A 294 -20.58 12.11 25.84
CA CYS A 294 -19.22 12.02 25.36
C CYS A 294 -18.35 13.20 25.86
N TYR A 295 -18.89 14.42 25.80
CA TYR A 295 -18.15 15.61 26.26
C TYR A 295 -18.17 15.74 27.79
N ASN A 296 -19.19 15.25 28.47
CA ASN A 296 -19.22 15.16 29.94
C ASN A 296 -18.10 14.22 30.43
N VAL A 297 -18.01 13.01 29.86
CA VAL A 297 -16.95 12.06 30.16
C VAL A 297 -15.57 12.65 29.90
N LEU A 298 -15.38 13.41 28.81
CA LEU A 298 -14.12 14.10 28.55
C LEU A 298 -13.74 15.04 29.70
N GLY A 299 -14.69 15.82 30.21
CA GLY A 299 -14.49 16.71 31.36
C GLY A 299 -14.07 15.93 32.60
N VAL A 300 -14.76 14.82 32.90
CA VAL A 300 -14.44 13.93 34.02
C VAL A 300 -13.03 13.34 33.89
N ILE A 301 -12.66 12.85 32.70
CA ILE A 301 -11.31 12.30 32.46
C ILE A 301 -10.22 13.36 32.65
N HIS A 302 -10.44 14.60 32.18
CA HIS A 302 -9.47 15.69 32.35
C HIS A 302 -9.38 16.23 33.77
N ASP A 303 -10.44 16.06 34.58
CA ASP A 303 -10.41 16.34 36.02
C ASP A 303 -9.58 15.28 36.77
N MET A 304 -9.71 14.00 36.39
CA MET A 304 -9.00 12.89 37.03
C MET A 304 -7.52 12.79 36.60
N PHE A 305 -7.22 13.07 35.34
CA PHE A 305 -5.90 12.84 34.74
C PHE A 305 -5.44 14.05 33.94
N LYS A 306 -4.14 14.34 33.95
CA LYS A 306 -3.58 15.46 33.19
C LYS A 306 -3.47 15.14 31.70
N PRO A 307 -4.12 15.91 30.80
CA PRO A 307 -4.00 15.70 29.36
C PRO A 307 -2.61 16.08 28.83
N VAL A 308 -2.13 15.30 27.85
CA VAL A 308 -0.89 15.58 27.13
C VAL A 308 -1.17 16.64 26.07
N PRO A 309 -0.46 17.81 26.07
CA PRO A 309 -0.69 18.86 25.10
C PRO A 309 -0.52 18.39 23.65
N GLY A 310 -1.42 18.84 22.76
CA GLY A 310 -1.38 18.49 21.33
C GLY A 310 -1.82 17.06 20.98
N ARG A 311 -2.31 16.28 21.97
CA ARG A 311 -2.80 14.91 21.78
C ARG A 311 -4.33 14.78 21.88
N PHE A 312 -5.04 15.88 21.87
CA PHE A 312 -6.50 15.92 21.80
C PHE A 312 -6.98 15.93 20.35
N LYS A 313 -8.01 15.14 20.02
CA LYS A 313 -8.64 15.10 18.70
C LYS A 313 -10.15 14.88 18.85
N ASP A 314 -10.93 15.74 18.25
CA ASP A 314 -12.38 15.65 18.21
C ASP A 314 -12.85 15.21 16.82
N TYR A 315 -13.10 13.91 16.67
CA TYR A 315 -13.67 13.32 15.47
C TYR A 315 -15.20 13.18 15.55
N ILE A 316 -15.87 13.69 16.63
CA ILE A 316 -17.33 13.78 16.66
C ILE A 316 -17.76 15.02 15.89
N SER A 317 -17.12 16.16 16.18
CA SER A 317 -17.39 17.44 15.49
C SER A 317 -16.87 17.41 14.04
N THR A 318 -15.76 16.71 13.78
CA THR A 318 -15.15 16.60 12.46
C THR A 318 -14.91 15.13 12.12
N PRO A 319 -15.94 14.41 11.64
CA PRO A 319 -15.84 13.00 11.33
C PRO A 319 -14.78 12.70 10.25
N LYS A 320 -14.11 11.56 10.37
CA LYS A 320 -13.22 11.09 9.31
C LYS A 320 -13.99 10.66 8.06
N PRO A 321 -13.38 10.65 6.86
CA PRO A 321 -14.06 10.24 5.62
C PRO A 321 -14.60 8.81 5.63
N ASN A 322 -14.01 7.94 6.45
CA ASN A 322 -14.48 6.59 6.69
C ASN A 322 -15.58 6.54 7.78
N MET A 323 -16.23 7.67 8.07
CA MET A 323 -17.30 7.85 9.05
C MET A 323 -16.89 7.56 10.51
N TYR A 324 -15.60 7.46 10.79
CA TYR A 324 -15.13 7.28 12.15
C TYR A 324 -15.39 8.53 12.99
N GLN A 325 -16.08 8.35 14.12
CA GLN A 325 -16.37 9.39 15.10
C GLN A 325 -15.94 8.92 16.50
N SER A 326 -15.21 9.75 17.22
CA SER A 326 -14.81 9.54 18.60
C SER A 326 -14.09 10.79 19.11
N VAL A 327 -14.19 11.13 20.36
CA VAL A 327 -13.26 12.04 21.01
C VAL A 327 -12.05 11.26 21.50
N HIS A 328 -10.85 11.70 21.18
CA HIS A 328 -9.59 11.10 21.61
C HIS A 328 -8.83 12.07 22.51
N THR A 329 -8.38 11.59 23.64
CA THR A 329 -7.44 12.33 24.48
C THR A 329 -6.38 11.38 25.02
N THR A 330 -5.13 11.84 25.07
CA THR A 330 -4.04 11.12 25.75
C THR A 330 -3.79 11.78 27.08
N VAL A 331 -3.83 11.00 28.14
CA VAL A 331 -3.66 11.50 29.51
C VAL A 331 -2.56 10.73 30.24
N ILE A 332 -2.06 11.28 31.33
CA ILE A 332 -1.01 10.67 32.14
C ILE A 332 -1.65 10.16 33.43
N GLY A 333 -1.50 8.85 33.69
CA GLY A 333 -1.96 8.19 34.90
C GLY A 333 -1.13 8.57 36.14
N SER A 334 -1.61 8.16 37.31
CA SER A 334 -0.95 8.40 38.60
C SER A 334 0.48 7.80 38.67
N GLU A 335 0.76 6.78 37.88
CA GLU A 335 2.06 6.10 37.81
C GLU A 335 3.00 6.69 36.78
N GLY A 336 2.60 7.83 36.14
CA GLY A 336 3.36 8.46 35.05
C GLY A 336 3.23 7.76 33.69
N ILE A 337 2.41 6.71 33.61
CA ILE A 337 2.18 5.97 32.36
C ILE A 337 1.12 6.71 31.54
N PRO A 338 1.43 7.12 30.30
CA PRO A 338 0.45 7.73 29.41
C PRO A 338 -0.46 6.65 28.79
N PHE A 339 -1.73 7.01 28.62
CA PHE A 339 -2.71 6.16 27.94
C PHE A 339 -3.71 7.00 27.14
N GLU A 340 -4.28 6.40 26.09
CA GLU A 340 -5.30 7.03 25.26
C GLU A 340 -6.71 6.70 25.77
N VAL A 341 -7.58 7.70 25.83
CA VAL A 341 -9.02 7.50 26.09
C VAL A 341 -9.79 7.89 24.84
N GLN A 342 -10.61 6.97 24.34
CA GLN A 342 -11.49 7.12 23.18
C GLN A 342 -12.93 7.12 23.69
N ILE A 343 -13.66 8.23 23.47
CA ILE A 343 -15.02 8.38 23.98
C ILE A 343 -15.96 8.48 22.77
N ARG A 344 -17.03 7.67 22.78
CA ARG A 344 -17.99 7.61 21.67
C ARG A 344 -19.33 6.99 22.11
N THR A 345 -20.36 7.19 21.31
CA THR A 345 -21.66 6.52 21.51
C THR A 345 -21.66 5.08 20.99
N TRP A 346 -22.68 4.29 21.34
CA TRP A 346 -22.86 2.94 20.81
C TRP A 346 -22.98 2.93 19.27
N GLU A 347 -23.70 3.89 18.68
CA GLU A 347 -23.81 4.02 17.23
C GLU A 347 -22.44 4.27 16.57
N MET A 348 -21.67 5.22 17.13
CA MET A 348 -20.30 5.49 16.66
C MET A 348 -19.38 4.30 16.86
N HIS A 349 -19.59 3.51 17.92
CA HIS A 349 -18.84 2.29 18.16
C HIS A 349 -19.07 1.24 17.07
N HIS A 350 -20.34 0.96 16.77
CA HIS A 350 -20.68 0.01 15.71
C HIS A 350 -20.15 0.48 14.34
N THR A 351 -20.30 1.76 14.04
CA THR A 351 -19.76 2.34 12.80
C THR A 351 -18.23 2.24 12.74
N ALA A 352 -17.53 2.44 13.87
CA ALA A 352 -16.07 2.34 13.90
C ALA A 352 -15.55 0.90 13.78
N GLU A 353 -16.27 -0.11 14.28
CA GLU A 353 -15.83 -1.52 14.21
C GLU A 353 -16.15 -2.16 12.84
N TYR A 354 -17.35 -1.93 12.32
CA TYR A 354 -17.89 -2.60 11.14
C TYR A 354 -18.00 -1.70 9.91
N GLY A 355 -17.77 -0.38 10.07
CA GLY A 355 -17.78 0.59 8.99
C GLY A 355 -19.12 0.64 8.28
N ILE A 356 -19.07 0.61 6.94
CA ILE A 356 -20.26 0.68 6.10
C ILE A 356 -21.21 -0.50 6.31
N ALA A 357 -20.71 -1.65 6.74
CA ALA A 357 -21.53 -2.82 7.04
C ALA A 357 -22.52 -2.55 8.20
N ALA A 358 -22.14 -1.71 9.20
CA ALA A 358 -23.02 -1.32 10.29
C ALA A 358 -24.30 -0.58 9.81
N HIS A 359 -24.23 0.16 8.71
CA HIS A 359 -25.36 0.89 8.15
C HIS A 359 -26.43 -0.03 7.51
N TRP A 360 -26.03 -1.21 7.03
CA TRP A 360 -26.98 -2.20 6.53
C TRP A 360 -27.87 -2.74 7.63
N LYS A 361 -27.32 -2.90 8.82
CA LYS A 361 -28.06 -3.33 10.02
C LYS A 361 -29.21 -2.39 10.39
N TYR A 362 -29.02 -1.07 10.20
CA TYR A 362 -30.02 -0.06 10.55
C TYR A 362 -31.16 0.04 9.53
N LYS A 363 -30.89 -0.21 8.24
CA LYS A 363 -31.91 -0.16 7.16
C LYS A 363 -32.91 -1.31 7.19
N MET A 364 -32.59 -2.44 7.80
CA MET A 364 -33.50 -3.59 7.92
C MET A 364 -34.58 -3.40 8.99
N GLY A 365 -34.40 -2.46 9.94
CA GLY A 365 -35.35 -2.17 11.02
C GLY A 365 -36.50 -1.21 10.67
N ASP A 366 -36.29 -0.36 9.64
CA ASP A 366 -37.31 0.63 9.21
C ASP A 366 -37.79 0.23 7.81
N GLY A 367 -38.97 -0.36 7.74
CA GLY A 367 -39.60 -0.90 6.53
C GLY A 367 -39.52 0.03 5.32
N GLY A 368 -38.72 -0.33 4.39
CA GLY A 368 -38.70 0.03 2.98
C GLY A 368 -38.88 1.48 2.61
N SER A 369 -37.84 2.14 2.12
CA SER A 369 -37.93 3.08 0.99
C SER A 369 -36.64 3.88 0.78
N THR A 370 -36.21 3.94 -0.50
CA THR A 370 -35.43 4.97 -1.17
C THR A 370 -34.11 5.39 -0.52
N VAL A 371 -33.05 5.19 -1.28
CA VAL A 371 -31.73 5.81 -1.12
C VAL A 371 -31.90 7.29 -0.74
N ARG A 372 -31.64 7.66 0.51
CA ARG A 372 -31.59 9.07 0.92
C ARG A 372 -30.30 9.68 0.41
N SER A 373 -30.35 10.92 -0.04
CA SER A 373 -29.24 11.70 -0.64
C SER A 373 -27.90 11.72 0.15
N GLY A 374 -27.91 11.29 1.41
CA GLY A 374 -26.68 11.18 2.23
C GLY A 374 -25.85 9.90 1.99
N ASP A 375 -26.39 8.88 1.32
CA ASP A 375 -25.64 7.66 1.01
C ASP A 375 -24.84 7.78 -0.29
N GLU A 376 -25.21 8.70 -1.17
CA GLU A 376 -24.45 8.99 -2.40
C GLU A 376 -23.06 9.56 -2.12
N ASP A 377 -22.91 10.36 -1.06
CA ASP A 377 -21.61 10.93 -0.67
C ASP A 377 -20.63 9.88 -0.11
N LYS A 378 -21.16 8.81 0.50
CA LYS A 378 -20.33 7.74 1.09
C LYS A 378 -19.57 6.92 0.04
N PHE A 379 -20.12 6.85 -1.19
CA PHE A 379 -19.51 6.15 -2.34
C PHE A 379 -18.89 7.10 -3.36
N ALA A 380 -18.88 8.40 -3.08
CA ALA A 380 -18.33 9.39 -3.98
C ALA A 380 -16.85 9.11 -4.33
N TRP A 381 -16.08 8.50 -3.42
CA TRP A 381 -14.70 8.10 -3.68
C TRP A 381 -14.60 6.92 -4.67
N VAL A 382 -15.51 5.92 -4.57
CA VAL A 382 -15.56 4.80 -5.53
C VAL A 382 -15.96 5.32 -6.90
N ARG A 383 -16.97 6.20 -6.96
CA ARG A 383 -17.41 6.84 -8.21
C ARG A 383 -16.30 7.66 -8.83
N ARG A 384 -15.60 8.49 -8.04
CA ARG A 384 -14.41 9.25 -8.47
C ARG A 384 -13.30 8.36 -9.01
N LEU A 385 -13.06 7.21 -8.36
CA LEU A 385 -12.11 6.21 -8.85
C LEU A 385 -12.50 5.63 -10.21
N LEU A 386 -13.80 5.34 -10.42
CA LEU A 386 -14.30 4.82 -11.69
C LEU A 386 -14.29 5.87 -12.79
N GLU A 387 -14.60 7.13 -12.47
CA GLU A 387 -14.49 8.25 -13.41
C GLU A 387 -13.04 8.46 -13.86
N SER A 388 -12.08 8.40 -12.93
CA SER A 388 -10.66 8.50 -13.27
C SER A 388 -10.15 7.33 -14.12
N GLN A 389 -10.83 6.19 -14.09
CA GLN A 389 -10.47 4.98 -14.80
C GLN A 389 -10.77 5.06 -16.30
N GLN A 390 -11.87 5.68 -16.72
CA GLN A 390 -12.26 5.73 -18.15
C GLN A 390 -11.21 6.44 -19.02
N GLU A 391 -10.29 7.18 -18.40
CA GLU A 391 -9.35 8.06 -19.08
C GLU A 391 -7.88 7.82 -18.70
N SER A 392 -7.58 6.92 -17.76
CA SER A 392 -6.21 6.65 -17.27
C SER A 392 -5.71 5.29 -17.74
N ASP A 393 -4.41 5.20 -18.07
CA ASP A 393 -3.74 3.91 -18.24
C ASP A 393 -3.74 3.10 -16.93
N ALA A 394 -3.78 1.77 -17.02
CA ALA A 394 -3.89 0.88 -15.87
C ALA A 394 -2.80 1.12 -14.78
N GLN A 395 -1.58 1.51 -15.17
CA GLN A 395 -0.50 1.82 -14.22
C GLN A 395 -0.70 3.17 -13.52
N ASP A 396 -1.14 4.21 -14.26
CA ASP A 396 -1.47 5.52 -13.68
C ASP A 396 -2.67 5.40 -12.74
N PHE A 397 -3.68 4.59 -13.10
CA PHE A 397 -4.82 4.28 -12.24
C PHE A 397 -4.37 3.63 -10.93
N PHE A 398 -3.50 2.62 -11.00
CA PHE A 398 -2.99 1.93 -9.81
C PHE A 398 -2.12 2.83 -8.93
N HIS A 399 -1.29 3.67 -9.55
CA HIS A 399 -0.46 4.64 -8.83
C HIS A 399 -1.32 5.69 -8.10
N ASN A 400 -2.32 6.25 -8.79
CA ASN A 400 -3.25 7.21 -8.19
C ASN A 400 -4.11 6.55 -7.09
N LEU A 401 -4.56 5.30 -7.32
CA LEU A 401 -5.26 4.52 -6.32
C LEU A 401 -4.41 4.31 -5.06
N LYS A 402 -3.14 3.94 -5.21
CA LYS A 402 -2.22 3.81 -4.06
C LYS A 402 -2.08 5.15 -3.32
N ILE A 403 -1.88 6.25 -4.02
CA ILE A 403 -1.78 7.57 -3.40
C ILE A 403 -3.07 7.88 -2.61
N ASP A 404 -4.23 7.73 -3.22
CA ASP A 404 -5.52 8.04 -2.60
C ASP A 404 -5.88 7.07 -1.45
N MET A 405 -5.39 5.84 -1.48
CA MET A 405 -5.66 4.83 -0.44
C MET A 405 -4.74 4.92 0.78
N PHE A 406 -3.48 5.37 0.62
CA PHE A 406 -2.44 5.32 1.66
C PHE A 406 -2.06 6.67 2.24
N ALA A 407 -2.49 7.77 1.63
CA ALA A 407 -2.15 9.09 2.14
C ALA A 407 -2.82 9.34 3.49
N ASP A 408 -2.03 9.79 4.48
CA ASP A 408 -2.59 10.47 5.65
C ASP A 408 -3.38 11.68 5.14
N GLU A 409 -4.40 12.10 5.89
CA GLU A 409 -5.33 13.13 5.43
C GLU A 409 -5.14 14.43 6.19
N VAL A 410 -5.35 15.56 5.50
CA VAL A 410 -5.37 16.89 6.06
C VAL A 410 -6.76 17.50 5.88
N PHE A 411 -7.31 18.08 6.95
CA PHE A 411 -8.61 18.74 6.96
C PHE A 411 -8.40 20.24 6.88
N VAL A 412 -8.92 20.84 5.82
CA VAL A 412 -8.85 22.30 5.59
C VAL A 412 -10.25 22.86 5.43
N PHE A 413 -10.41 24.16 5.65
CA PHE A 413 -11.70 24.82 5.63
C PHE A 413 -11.84 25.73 4.42
N SER A 414 -13.03 25.76 3.81
CA SER A 414 -13.40 26.86 2.92
C SER A 414 -13.66 28.13 3.74
N PRO A 415 -13.65 29.33 3.12
CA PRO A 415 -14.03 30.59 3.81
C PRO A 415 -15.47 30.54 4.34
N LYS A 416 -16.32 29.64 3.86
CA LYS A 416 -17.69 29.42 4.32
C LYS A 416 -17.77 28.47 5.51
N GLY A 417 -16.65 27.86 5.92
CA GLY A 417 -16.58 26.88 7.00
C GLY A 417 -16.80 25.43 6.58
N ASP A 418 -16.90 25.13 5.26
CA ASP A 418 -17.02 23.75 4.80
C ASP A 418 -15.67 23.03 5.01
N VAL A 419 -15.73 21.83 5.57
CA VAL A 419 -14.56 20.99 5.78
C VAL A 419 -14.24 20.23 4.51
N ILE A 420 -13.03 20.41 3.98
CA ILE A 420 -12.53 19.70 2.79
C ILE A 420 -11.37 18.80 3.22
N ASN A 421 -11.50 17.53 2.86
CA ASN A 421 -10.50 16.51 3.15
C ASN A 421 -9.59 16.30 1.94
N LEU A 422 -8.27 16.36 2.17
CA LEU A 422 -7.23 16.21 1.15
C LEU A 422 -6.13 15.24 1.63
N PRO A 423 -5.38 14.61 0.72
CA PRO A 423 -4.23 13.81 1.12
C PRO A 423 -3.15 14.68 1.81
N ALA A 424 -2.44 14.12 2.77
CA ALA A 424 -1.33 14.82 3.43
C ALA A 424 -0.27 15.26 2.42
N GLY A 425 0.21 16.47 2.55
CA GLY A 425 1.09 17.11 1.59
C GLY A 425 0.35 17.80 0.44
N ALA A 426 -0.99 17.81 0.44
CA ALA A 426 -1.80 18.53 -0.54
C ALA A 426 -1.50 20.01 -0.56
N THR A 427 -1.76 20.64 -1.69
CA THR A 427 -1.46 22.01 -2.01
C THR A 427 -2.74 22.80 -2.33
N PRO A 428 -2.71 24.13 -2.45
CA PRO A 428 -3.86 24.92 -2.88
C PRO A 428 -4.43 24.49 -4.24
N ILE A 429 -3.61 23.89 -5.12
CA ILE A 429 -4.07 23.31 -6.38
C ILE A 429 -5.01 22.14 -6.11
N ASP A 430 -4.62 21.21 -5.22
CA ASP A 430 -5.45 20.07 -4.84
C ASP A 430 -6.78 20.52 -4.25
N PHE A 431 -6.74 21.55 -3.39
CA PHE A 431 -7.94 22.16 -2.82
C PHE A 431 -8.86 22.76 -3.90
N ALA A 432 -8.31 23.51 -4.85
CA ALA A 432 -9.10 24.13 -5.93
C ALA A 432 -9.84 23.07 -6.77
N TYR A 433 -9.13 22.00 -7.16
CA TYR A 433 -9.72 20.90 -7.94
C TYR A 433 -10.65 19.99 -7.11
N SER A 434 -10.54 19.99 -5.79
CA SER A 434 -11.48 19.27 -4.93
C SER A 434 -12.84 19.95 -4.87
N ILE A 435 -12.89 21.28 -4.93
CA ILE A 435 -14.13 22.06 -5.00
C ILE A 435 -14.83 21.82 -6.34
N HIS A 436 -14.18 22.21 -7.43
CA HIS A 436 -14.70 22.03 -8.79
C HIS A 436 -13.59 22.16 -9.83
N SER A 437 -13.70 21.43 -10.96
CA SER A 437 -12.72 21.53 -12.04
C SER A 437 -12.58 22.93 -12.60
N ASP A 438 -13.69 23.69 -12.67
CA ASP A 438 -13.71 25.06 -13.14
C ASP A 438 -12.94 26.00 -12.23
N VAL A 439 -13.04 25.81 -10.91
CA VAL A 439 -12.25 26.59 -9.91
C VAL A 439 -10.77 26.32 -10.08
N GLY A 440 -10.38 25.05 -10.27
CA GLY A 440 -8.99 24.66 -10.54
C GLY A 440 -8.48 25.24 -11.85
N ASN A 441 -9.25 25.13 -12.93
CA ASN A 441 -8.85 25.60 -14.25
C ASN A 441 -8.69 27.14 -14.35
N HIS A 442 -9.47 27.89 -13.57
CA HIS A 442 -9.43 29.35 -13.55
C HIS A 442 -8.64 29.94 -12.38
N MET A 443 -7.92 29.12 -11.62
CA MET A 443 -7.13 29.56 -10.49
C MET A 443 -5.97 30.48 -10.90
N VAL A 444 -5.87 31.64 -10.26
CA VAL A 444 -4.79 32.63 -10.45
C VAL A 444 -3.99 32.88 -9.18
N GLY A 445 -4.41 32.31 -8.05
CA GLY A 445 -3.72 32.42 -6.78
C GLY A 445 -4.51 31.81 -5.64
N ALA A 446 -3.87 31.71 -4.48
CA ALA A 446 -4.50 31.22 -3.26
C ALA A 446 -4.09 32.07 -2.05
N SER A 447 -4.95 32.10 -1.05
CA SER A 447 -4.62 32.58 0.27
C SER A 447 -4.96 31.56 1.34
N VAL A 448 -4.09 31.44 2.34
CA VAL A 448 -4.26 30.55 3.49
C VAL A 448 -4.23 31.40 4.75
N ASN A 449 -5.26 31.26 5.58
CA ASN A 449 -5.43 32.07 6.81
C ASN A 449 -5.30 33.58 6.54
N GLY A 450 -5.82 34.04 5.40
CA GLY A 450 -5.77 35.44 4.97
C GLY A 450 -4.44 35.92 4.37
N ARG A 451 -3.42 35.04 4.23
CA ARG A 451 -2.12 35.33 3.62
C ARG A 451 -2.01 34.70 2.25
N ILE A 452 -1.50 35.46 1.26
CA ILE A 452 -1.22 34.90 -0.07
C ILE A 452 -0.08 33.90 0.04
N VAL A 453 -0.28 32.74 -0.58
CA VAL A 453 0.69 31.61 -0.59
C VAL A 453 1.04 31.21 -2.01
N THR A 454 2.16 30.50 -2.18
CA THR A 454 2.58 29.89 -3.43
C THR A 454 1.77 28.63 -3.75
N TYR A 455 1.76 28.18 -5.00
CA TYR A 455 1.02 26.99 -5.42
C TYR A 455 1.52 25.69 -4.78
N ASP A 456 2.78 25.65 -4.35
CA ASP A 456 3.45 24.52 -3.71
C ASP A 456 3.37 24.54 -2.17
N TYR A 457 2.66 25.52 -1.59
CA TYR A 457 2.42 25.56 -0.14
C TYR A 457 1.75 24.26 0.33
N VAL A 458 2.32 23.64 1.36
CA VAL A 458 1.77 22.41 1.94
C VAL A 458 0.73 22.76 2.99
N LEU A 459 -0.53 22.40 2.70
CA LEU A 459 -1.67 22.67 3.57
C LEU A 459 -1.57 21.89 4.88
N GLN A 460 -1.95 22.55 5.98
CA GLN A 460 -1.96 22.00 7.33
C GLN A 460 -3.39 21.82 7.85
N ASN A 461 -3.56 20.94 8.86
CA ASN A 461 -4.85 20.78 9.51
C ASN A 461 -5.33 22.10 10.11
N GLY A 462 -6.56 22.49 9.79
CA GLY A 462 -7.18 23.70 10.30
C GLY A 462 -6.97 24.94 9.42
N ASP A 463 -6.21 24.84 8.32
CA ASP A 463 -6.02 25.96 7.41
C ASP A 463 -7.34 26.38 6.74
N ILE A 464 -7.60 27.67 6.69
CA ILE A 464 -8.71 28.28 5.93
C ILE A 464 -8.15 28.68 4.56
N VAL A 465 -8.61 28.02 3.51
CA VAL A 465 -8.07 28.16 2.14
C VAL A 465 -9.06 28.89 1.25
N GLU A 466 -8.63 29.99 0.64
CA GLU A 466 -9.40 30.74 -0.33
C GLU A 466 -8.70 30.72 -1.69
N ILE A 467 -9.44 30.32 -2.73
CA ILE A 467 -8.93 30.27 -4.12
C ILE A 467 -9.37 31.55 -4.87
N ARG A 468 -8.42 32.19 -5.50
CA ARG A 468 -8.67 33.33 -6.37
C ARG A 468 -8.77 32.85 -7.81
N THR A 469 -9.88 33.15 -8.44
CA THR A 469 -10.16 32.73 -9.82
C THR A 469 -10.29 33.95 -10.74
N SER A 470 -9.96 33.76 -12.02
CA SER A 470 -10.19 34.76 -13.06
C SER A 470 -10.72 34.09 -14.33
N LYS A 471 -11.75 34.69 -14.95
CA LYS A 471 -12.29 34.21 -16.24
C LYS A 471 -11.27 34.27 -17.39
N SER A 472 -10.26 35.16 -17.25
CA SER A 472 -9.19 35.33 -18.23
C SER A 472 -7.96 34.47 -17.93
N ALA A 473 -8.04 33.51 -16.97
CA ALA A 473 -6.93 32.64 -16.66
C ALA A 473 -6.62 31.72 -17.87
N PRO A 474 -5.33 31.53 -18.20
CA PRO A 474 -4.92 30.71 -19.36
C PRO A 474 -5.11 29.20 -19.15
N GLY A 475 -5.68 28.80 -18.01
CA GLY A 475 -5.80 27.41 -17.57
C GLY A 475 -4.61 26.94 -16.71
N PRO A 476 -4.58 25.66 -16.30
CA PRO A 476 -3.53 25.11 -15.47
C PRO A 476 -2.17 25.10 -16.17
N SER A 477 -1.09 25.34 -15.41
CA SER A 477 0.28 25.11 -15.89
C SER A 477 0.61 23.61 -15.86
N ARG A 478 1.50 23.15 -16.75
CA ARG A 478 2.02 21.77 -16.72
C ARG A 478 2.82 21.47 -15.46
N ASP A 479 3.48 22.47 -14.89
CA ASP A 479 4.22 22.33 -13.64
C ASP A 479 3.32 21.94 -12.47
N TRP A 480 2.02 22.25 -12.56
CA TRP A 480 1.05 21.84 -11.55
C TRP A 480 0.92 20.32 -11.43
N LEU A 481 1.24 19.55 -12.49
CA LEU A 481 1.29 18.09 -12.39
C LEU A 481 2.38 17.56 -11.45
N ASN A 482 3.45 18.35 -11.24
CA ASN A 482 4.52 18.02 -10.30
C ASN A 482 4.19 18.48 -8.88
N VAL A 483 3.41 19.54 -8.74
CA VAL A 483 3.03 20.17 -7.47
C VAL A 483 1.84 19.47 -6.84
N ALA A 484 0.78 19.21 -7.62
CA ALA A 484 -0.43 18.53 -7.17
C ALA A 484 -0.13 17.11 -6.64
N LYS A 485 -0.69 16.80 -5.46
CA LYS A 485 -0.50 15.51 -4.78
C LYS A 485 -1.68 14.56 -4.95
N SER A 486 -2.90 15.10 -5.07
CA SER A 486 -4.09 14.26 -5.24
C SER A 486 -4.20 13.68 -6.65
N GLY A 487 -4.58 12.42 -6.74
CA GLY A 487 -4.83 11.75 -8.02
C GLY A 487 -5.94 12.45 -8.83
N SER A 488 -6.97 12.97 -8.14
CA SER A 488 -8.08 13.70 -8.75
C SER A 488 -7.63 14.99 -9.44
N ALA A 489 -6.82 15.85 -8.77
CA ALA A 489 -6.33 17.09 -9.37
C ALA A 489 -5.46 16.78 -10.59
N ARG A 490 -4.53 15.84 -10.50
CA ARG A 490 -3.64 15.45 -11.61
C ARG A 490 -4.43 14.93 -12.81
N THR A 491 -5.45 14.12 -12.59
CA THR A 491 -6.32 13.60 -13.65
C THR A 491 -7.09 14.74 -14.34
N LYS A 492 -7.72 15.64 -13.56
CA LYS A 492 -8.45 16.78 -14.11
C LYS A 492 -7.56 17.76 -14.89
N ILE A 493 -6.33 17.98 -14.44
CA ILE A 493 -5.32 18.79 -15.15
C ILE A 493 -4.96 18.11 -16.49
N LYS A 494 -4.69 16.79 -16.49
CA LYS A 494 -4.41 16.03 -17.73
C LYS A 494 -5.59 16.10 -18.70
N GLN A 495 -6.83 15.97 -18.22
CA GLN A 495 -8.05 16.09 -19.03
C GLN A 495 -8.18 17.45 -19.71
N TRP A 496 -7.90 18.53 -18.96
CA TRP A 496 -7.92 19.89 -19.51
C TRP A 496 -6.92 20.01 -20.64
N PHE A 497 -5.67 19.57 -20.47
CA PHE A 497 -4.67 19.60 -21.55
C PHE A 497 -5.07 18.74 -22.76
N LYS A 498 -5.68 17.59 -22.53
CA LYS A 498 -6.17 16.73 -23.62
C LYS A 498 -7.20 17.43 -24.47
N LYS A 499 -8.11 18.19 -23.84
CA LYS A 499 -9.25 18.81 -24.50
C LYS A 499 -8.88 20.14 -25.19
N GLU A 500 -8.20 21.04 -24.48
CA GLU A 500 -8.01 22.43 -24.90
C GLU A 500 -6.78 22.66 -25.80
N ARG A 501 -5.78 21.78 -25.79
CA ARG A 501 -4.51 21.98 -26.51
C ARG A 501 -4.08 20.74 -27.31
N ARG A 502 -5.02 20.13 -28.02
CA ARG A 502 -4.74 18.87 -28.75
C ARG A 502 -3.63 19.04 -29.78
N GLU A 503 -3.65 20.10 -30.60
CA GLU A 503 -2.66 20.34 -31.66
C GLU A 503 -1.25 20.57 -31.11
N GLU A 504 -1.12 21.43 -30.06
CA GLU A 504 0.16 21.64 -29.36
C GLU A 504 0.69 20.34 -28.72
N ASN A 505 -0.21 19.50 -28.19
CA ASN A 505 0.15 18.22 -27.61
C ASN A 505 0.68 17.23 -28.64
N VAL A 506 0.12 17.20 -29.85
CA VAL A 506 0.61 16.35 -30.94
C VAL A 506 2.04 16.73 -31.33
N ILE A 507 2.31 18.03 -31.55
CA ILE A 507 3.65 18.53 -31.90
C ILE A 507 4.66 18.16 -30.81
N ARG A 508 4.36 18.52 -29.55
CA ARG A 508 5.25 18.27 -28.43
C ARG A 508 5.46 16.79 -28.15
N GLY A 509 4.39 15.98 -28.23
CA GLY A 509 4.48 14.55 -28.00
C GLY A 509 5.33 13.84 -29.04
N ARG A 510 5.27 14.31 -30.28
CA ARG A 510 6.14 13.87 -31.35
C ARG A 510 7.62 14.18 -31.05
N GLU A 511 7.93 15.42 -30.67
CA GLU A 511 9.29 15.83 -30.29
C GLU A 511 9.82 14.98 -29.14
N MET A 512 9.02 14.81 -28.06
CA MET A 512 9.40 14.02 -26.90
C MET A 512 9.65 12.55 -27.24
N LEU A 513 8.86 11.93 -28.11
CA LEU A 513 9.06 10.54 -28.52
C LEU A 513 10.27 10.39 -29.42
N GLU A 514 10.46 11.29 -30.41
CA GLU A 514 11.62 11.30 -31.29
C GLU A 514 12.94 11.46 -30.49
N ASP A 515 12.96 12.34 -29.50
CA ASP A 515 14.13 12.52 -28.62
C ASP A 515 14.42 11.26 -27.81
N GLU A 516 13.41 10.64 -27.24
CA GLU A 516 13.57 9.41 -26.45
C GLU A 516 14.03 8.23 -27.32
N LEU A 517 13.50 8.11 -28.56
CA LEU A 517 13.95 7.10 -29.53
C LEU A 517 15.41 7.31 -29.93
N ARG A 518 15.82 8.57 -30.15
CA ARG A 518 17.24 8.90 -30.41
C ARG A 518 18.16 8.54 -29.24
N HIS A 519 17.71 8.83 -28.00
CA HIS A 519 18.47 8.44 -26.79
C HIS A 519 18.54 6.92 -26.63
N ALA A 520 17.51 6.19 -27.04
CA ALA A 520 17.48 4.72 -27.04
C ALA A 520 18.25 4.08 -28.22
N GLY A 521 18.76 4.88 -29.17
CA GLY A 521 19.47 4.39 -30.35
C GLY A 521 18.56 3.70 -31.37
N ILE A 522 17.28 4.05 -31.41
CA ILE A 522 16.27 3.46 -32.27
C ILE A 522 16.00 4.48 -33.42
N SER A 523 15.99 3.98 -34.66
CA SER A 523 15.58 4.80 -35.78
C SER A 523 14.10 5.15 -35.70
N VAL A 524 13.76 6.42 -35.91
CA VAL A 524 12.38 6.90 -35.84
C VAL A 524 11.53 6.22 -36.91
N ASP A 525 12.09 6.05 -38.11
CA ASP A 525 11.42 5.42 -39.25
C ASP A 525 11.11 3.94 -38.97
N ASP A 526 12.05 3.20 -38.37
CA ASP A 526 11.85 1.80 -38.01
C ASP A 526 10.83 1.64 -36.88
N ALA A 527 10.81 2.58 -35.91
CA ALA A 527 9.89 2.57 -34.78
C ALA A 527 8.45 2.93 -35.17
N LEU A 528 8.27 3.78 -36.21
CA LEU A 528 6.97 4.22 -36.71
C LEU A 528 6.45 3.36 -37.88
N ASP A 529 7.17 2.28 -38.22
CA ASP A 529 6.69 1.31 -39.18
C ASP A 529 5.33 0.75 -38.77
N GLU A 530 4.41 0.62 -39.72
CA GLU A 530 3.02 0.25 -39.47
C GLU A 530 2.90 -1.12 -38.75
N ASP A 531 3.82 -2.05 -39.08
CA ASP A 531 3.87 -3.38 -38.47
C ASP A 531 4.35 -3.35 -36.98
N ILE A 532 5.11 -2.34 -36.62
CA ILE A 532 5.67 -2.17 -35.28
C ILE A 532 4.76 -1.31 -34.37
N ILE A 533 4.24 -0.19 -34.91
CA ILE A 533 3.47 0.75 -34.08
C ILE A 533 2.02 0.30 -33.87
N THR A 534 1.40 -0.39 -34.85
CA THR A 534 -0.01 -0.80 -34.79
C THR A 534 -0.32 -1.74 -33.60
N PRO A 535 0.49 -2.77 -33.27
CA PRO A 535 0.27 -3.59 -32.06
C PRO A 535 0.35 -2.78 -30.78
N ILE A 536 1.22 -1.78 -30.74
CA ILE A 536 1.40 -0.91 -29.57
C ILE A 536 0.21 0.04 -29.40
N MET A 537 -0.25 0.65 -30.49
CA MET A 537 -1.46 1.49 -30.49
C MET A 537 -2.69 0.71 -30.01
N LYS A 538 -2.88 -0.52 -30.51
CA LYS A 538 -3.98 -1.39 -30.05
C LYS A 538 -3.91 -1.72 -28.58
N ARG A 539 -2.70 -2.02 -28.06
CA ARG A 539 -2.49 -2.29 -26.62
C ARG A 539 -2.70 -1.07 -25.73
N LEU A 540 -2.43 0.13 -26.25
CA LEU A 540 -2.60 1.38 -25.54
C LEU A 540 -3.97 2.03 -25.83
N SER A 541 -4.83 1.36 -26.62
CA SER A 541 -6.19 1.83 -26.98
C SER A 541 -6.20 3.18 -27.72
N PHE A 542 -5.20 3.44 -28.59
CA PHE A 542 -5.16 4.60 -29.46
C PHE A 542 -5.61 4.25 -30.89
N ASN A 543 -6.40 5.15 -31.49
CA ASN A 543 -6.93 4.95 -32.84
C ASN A 543 -6.01 5.52 -33.94
N SER A 544 -5.13 6.46 -33.59
CA SER A 544 -4.20 7.10 -34.53
C SER A 544 -2.87 7.41 -33.88
N VAL A 545 -1.81 7.57 -34.66
CA VAL A 545 -0.48 8.00 -34.21
C VAL A 545 -0.56 9.40 -33.57
N ASP A 546 -1.41 10.28 -34.12
CA ASP A 546 -1.64 11.62 -33.56
C ASP A 546 -2.26 11.55 -32.17
N ASP A 547 -3.17 10.58 -31.89
CA ASP A 547 -3.70 10.37 -30.55
C ASP A 547 -2.62 9.89 -29.57
N LEU A 548 -1.70 9.05 -30.03
CA LEU A 548 -0.54 8.62 -29.25
C LEU A 548 0.39 9.82 -28.96
N TYR A 549 0.70 10.64 -29.97
CA TYR A 549 1.48 11.86 -29.76
C TYR A 549 0.79 12.82 -28.82
N ALA A 550 -0.50 13.08 -29.03
CA ALA A 550 -1.26 13.92 -28.12
C ALA A 550 -1.19 13.40 -26.69
N ALA A 551 -1.31 12.07 -26.50
CA ALA A 551 -1.24 11.43 -25.19
C ALA A 551 0.14 11.61 -24.52
N ILE A 552 1.22 11.50 -25.27
CA ILE A 552 2.58 11.80 -24.78
C ILE A 552 2.69 13.29 -24.43
N GLY A 553 2.19 14.16 -25.30
CA GLY A 553 2.29 15.61 -25.16
C GLY A 553 1.57 16.17 -23.94
N TYR A 554 0.39 15.65 -23.54
CA TYR A 554 -0.27 16.07 -22.31
C TYR A 554 0.15 15.24 -21.07
N GLY A 555 1.04 14.23 -21.22
CA GLY A 555 1.55 13.41 -20.13
C GLY A 555 0.61 12.26 -19.73
N GLY A 556 -0.28 11.83 -20.60
CA GLY A 556 -1.13 10.65 -20.43
C GLY A 556 -0.33 9.35 -20.50
N VAL A 557 0.70 9.32 -21.37
CA VAL A 557 1.67 8.21 -21.49
C VAL A 557 3.07 8.82 -21.55
N THR A 558 4.05 8.22 -20.89
CA THR A 558 5.44 8.71 -20.94
C THR A 558 6.12 8.28 -22.23
N ALA A 559 6.91 9.17 -22.85
CA ALA A 559 7.70 8.88 -24.05
C ALA A 559 8.61 7.66 -23.84
N THR A 560 9.26 7.57 -22.69
CA THR A 560 10.14 6.45 -22.29
C THR A 560 9.41 5.11 -22.31
N ARG A 561 8.16 5.07 -21.87
CA ARG A 561 7.34 3.85 -21.88
C ARG A 561 7.01 3.40 -23.29
N VAL A 562 6.66 4.34 -24.17
CA VAL A 562 6.38 4.05 -25.58
C VAL A 562 7.64 3.59 -26.28
N ALA A 563 8.77 4.28 -26.08
CA ALA A 563 10.06 3.91 -26.65
C ALA A 563 10.53 2.51 -26.22
N ASN A 564 10.37 2.17 -24.94
CA ASN A 564 10.71 0.82 -24.44
C ASN A 564 9.83 -0.26 -25.09
N ARG A 565 8.52 -0.02 -25.28
CA ARG A 565 7.64 -0.97 -25.95
C ARG A 565 7.95 -1.12 -27.44
N LEU A 566 8.28 0.00 -28.11
CA LEU A 566 8.74 -0.02 -29.51
C LEU A 566 10.02 -0.85 -29.66
N ARG A 567 10.98 -0.68 -28.75
CA ARG A 567 12.20 -1.48 -28.70
C ARG A 567 11.93 -2.98 -28.53
N ASP A 568 11.02 -3.33 -27.62
CA ASP A 568 10.65 -4.73 -27.37
C ASP A 568 9.95 -5.36 -28.58
N GLU A 569 9.11 -4.61 -29.30
CA GLU A 569 8.43 -5.09 -30.50
C GLU A 569 9.39 -5.24 -31.68
N LEU A 570 10.31 -4.28 -31.90
CA LEU A 570 11.39 -4.38 -32.85
C LEU A 570 12.29 -5.61 -32.58
N ALA A 571 12.60 -5.88 -31.33
CA ALA A 571 13.35 -7.07 -30.94
C ALA A 571 12.58 -8.39 -31.19
N ARG A 572 11.26 -8.36 -31.13
CA ARG A 572 10.39 -9.51 -31.46
C ARG A 572 10.29 -9.71 -32.96
N SER A 573 10.11 -8.64 -33.74
CA SER A 573 10.08 -8.68 -35.20
C SER A 573 11.38 -9.24 -35.76
N SER A 574 12.53 -8.75 -35.29
CA SER A 574 13.85 -9.24 -35.68
C SER A 574 14.11 -10.70 -35.28
N LYS A 575 13.48 -11.21 -34.23
CA LYS A 575 13.52 -12.64 -33.86
C LYS A 575 12.62 -13.50 -34.73
N ASN A 576 11.48 -12.98 -35.19
CA ASN A 576 10.58 -13.69 -36.12
C ASN A 576 11.22 -13.84 -37.51
N ASP A 577 11.89 -12.82 -38.03
CA ASP A 577 12.64 -12.89 -39.28
C ASP A 577 13.80 -13.89 -39.21
N LYS A 578 14.49 -13.98 -38.04
CA LYS A 578 15.50 -15.02 -37.78
C LYS A 578 14.91 -16.40 -37.53
N LYS A 579 13.66 -16.51 -37.05
CA LYS A 579 12.99 -17.80 -36.83
C LYS A 579 12.58 -18.46 -38.15
N THR A 580 12.16 -17.69 -39.13
CA THR A 580 11.83 -18.18 -40.50
C THR A 580 13.05 -18.67 -41.27
N ALA A 581 14.24 -18.12 -40.98
CA ALA A 581 15.52 -18.58 -41.53
C ALA A 581 16.11 -19.77 -40.74
N LEU A 582 15.79 -19.93 -39.45
CA LEU A 582 16.33 -20.93 -38.52
C LEU A 582 15.48 -22.20 -38.38
N GLU A 583 14.22 -22.21 -38.80
CA GLU A 583 13.38 -23.41 -38.81
C GLU A 583 13.89 -24.51 -39.78
N LYS A 584 14.78 -24.15 -40.72
CA LYS A 584 15.51 -25.10 -41.55
C LYS A 584 16.76 -25.70 -40.91
N VAL A 585 17.18 -25.21 -39.73
CA VAL A 585 18.40 -25.65 -39.04
C VAL A 585 18.11 -26.23 -37.63
N ALA A 586 16.92 -26.04 -37.07
CA ALA A 586 16.62 -26.29 -35.66
C ALA A 586 16.15 -27.72 -35.32
N GLN A 587 16.00 -28.63 -36.29
CA GLN A 587 15.71 -30.04 -35.94
C GLN A 587 16.88 -30.83 -35.33
N ALA A 588 18.03 -30.19 -35.21
CA ALA A 588 19.24 -30.81 -34.65
C ALA A 588 19.66 -30.37 -33.23
N ALA A 589 19.00 -29.34 -32.64
CA ALA A 589 19.45 -28.71 -31.38
C ALA A 589 18.55 -28.97 -30.14
N GLU A 590 17.39 -29.61 -30.30
CA GLU A 590 16.38 -29.74 -29.20
C GLU A 590 16.75 -30.71 -28.05
N ARG A 591 17.95 -31.26 -28.03
CA ARG A 591 18.40 -32.18 -26.95
C ARG A 591 19.33 -31.57 -25.91
N ARG A 592 19.62 -30.25 -25.92
CA ARG A 592 20.58 -29.62 -24.97
C ARG A 592 20.05 -28.57 -24.02
N GLU A 593 18.81 -28.12 -24.12
CA GLU A 593 18.29 -26.98 -23.32
C GLU A 593 17.39 -27.32 -22.12
N GLN A 594 17.23 -28.56 -21.75
CA GLN A 594 16.43 -28.91 -20.55
C GLN A 594 17.18 -28.84 -19.21
N LYS A 595 18.37 -28.22 -19.17
CA LYS A 595 19.17 -28.17 -17.92
C LYS A 595 19.43 -26.76 -17.35
N ALA A 596 18.88 -25.69 -17.90
CA ALA A 596 19.20 -24.30 -17.47
C ALA A 596 18.02 -23.49 -16.91
N ALA A 597 16.92 -24.10 -16.50
CA ALA A 597 15.75 -23.38 -15.97
C ALA A 597 15.65 -23.48 -14.44
N LYS A 598 16.62 -22.91 -13.72
CA LYS A 598 16.52 -22.65 -12.26
C LYS A 598 17.45 -21.52 -11.83
N GLU A 599 17.33 -20.34 -12.41
CA GLU A 599 17.96 -19.12 -11.86
C GLU A 599 16.92 -18.02 -11.70
N GLY A 600 16.75 -17.53 -10.45
CA GLY A 600 15.78 -16.51 -10.08
C GLY A 600 16.05 -15.16 -10.79
N LYS A 601 15.01 -14.33 -10.92
CA LYS A 601 15.12 -12.98 -11.51
C LYS A 601 15.96 -12.07 -10.63
N ALA A 602 17.01 -11.46 -11.20
CA ALA A 602 17.83 -10.47 -10.53
C ALA A 602 17.08 -9.13 -10.36
N ILE A 603 17.13 -8.54 -9.17
CA ILE A 603 16.57 -7.22 -8.85
C ILE A 603 17.72 -6.25 -8.62
N HIS A 604 17.78 -5.16 -9.39
CA HIS A 604 18.89 -4.20 -9.37
C HIS A 604 20.29 -4.86 -9.50
N GLY A 605 20.39 -5.92 -10.30
CA GLY A 605 21.64 -6.64 -10.51
C GLY A 605 22.07 -7.55 -9.36
N ILE A 606 21.21 -7.84 -8.38
CA ILE A 606 21.47 -8.71 -7.23
C ILE A 606 20.58 -9.95 -7.29
N LEU A 607 21.18 -11.12 -7.03
CA LEU A 607 20.50 -12.38 -6.79
C LEU A 607 20.51 -12.66 -5.29
N VAL A 608 19.34 -12.78 -4.69
CA VAL A 608 19.17 -13.09 -3.26
C VAL A 608 18.78 -14.57 -3.16
N GLN A 609 19.58 -15.38 -2.46
CA GLN A 609 19.27 -16.80 -2.29
C GLN A 609 18.04 -17.00 -1.42
N GLY A 610 17.00 -17.65 -1.96
CA GLY A 610 15.81 -18.04 -1.22
C GLY A 610 14.73 -16.96 -1.08
N ILE A 611 14.89 -15.79 -1.68
CA ILE A 611 13.91 -14.71 -1.63
C ILE A 611 13.79 -14.07 -3.01
N ASP A 612 12.69 -14.34 -3.71
CA ASP A 612 12.34 -13.66 -4.95
C ASP A 612 11.51 -12.40 -4.65
N ASN A 613 11.77 -11.28 -5.34
CA ASN A 613 11.06 -10.00 -5.23
C ASN A 613 11.18 -9.27 -3.88
N CYS A 614 12.33 -9.28 -3.22
CA CYS A 614 12.57 -8.40 -2.07
C CYS A 614 13.06 -7.02 -2.52
N LEU A 615 12.68 -5.98 -1.80
CA LEU A 615 13.26 -4.65 -2.00
C LEU A 615 14.74 -4.71 -1.64
N VAL A 616 15.62 -4.39 -2.61
CA VAL A 616 17.08 -4.37 -2.41
C VAL A 616 17.56 -2.92 -2.32
N LYS A 617 18.30 -2.59 -1.25
CA LYS A 617 18.96 -1.30 -1.07
C LYS A 617 20.45 -1.51 -0.88
N PHE A 618 21.26 -0.65 -1.51
CA PHE A 618 22.69 -0.63 -1.25
C PHE A 618 23.00 0.20 -0.01
N SER A 619 23.79 -0.36 0.90
CA SER A 619 24.11 0.30 2.15
C SER A 619 25.01 1.52 1.93
N ARG A 620 24.72 2.60 2.66
CA ARG A 620 25.52 3.84 2.58
C ARG A 620 26.86 3.75 3.30
N CYS A 621 27.01 2.80 4.23
CA CYS A 621 28.24 2.65 5.02
C CYS A 621 29.40 2.04 4.25
N CYS A 622 29.16 1.32 3.14
CA CYS A 622 30.21 0.65 2.36
C CYS A 622 30.03 0.74 0.84
N THR A 623 28.89 1.29 0.37
CA THR A 623 28.59 1.57 -1.05
C THR A 623 29.08 0.48 -2.01
N PRO A 624 28.51 -0.76 -1.96
CA PRO A 624 28.96 -1.88 -2.77
C PRO A 624 28.74 -1.63 -4.26
N VAL A 625 29.68 -2.10 -5.08
CA VAL A 625 29.64 -2.01 -6.55
C VAL A 625 29.82 -3.40 -7.17
N PRO A 626 29.34 -3.68 -8.41
CA PRO A 626 29.50 -4.96 -9.06
C PRO A 626 30.95 -5.43 -9.10
N GLY A 627 31.17 -6.66 -8.59
CA GLY A 627 32.50 -7.25 -8.42
C GLY A 627 33.01 -7.21 -6.97
N ASP A 628 32.37 -6.50 -6.06
CA ASP A 628 32.64 -6.62 -4.63
C ASP A 628 32.06 -7.96 -4.10
N ASP A 629 32.71 -8.53 -3.09
CA ASP A 629 32.13 -9.64 -2.32
C ASP A 629 31.08 -9.08 -1.35
N ILE A 630 29.82 -9.49 -1.53
CA ILE A 630 28.67 -8.87 -0.90
C ILE A 630 27.89 -9.84 -0.01
N VAL A 631 27.17 -9.28 0.93
CA VAL A 631 26.27 -9.96 1.86
C VAL A 631 25.01 -9.10 2.07
N GLY A 632 23.86 -9.74 2.22
CA GLY A 632 22.58 -9.06 2.42
C GLY A 632 22.18 -9.07 3.89
N PHE A 633 21.79 -7.93 4.43
CA PHE A 633 21.20 -7.78 5.75
C PHE A 633 19.68 -7.59 5.62
N ILE A 634 18.91 -8.48 6.21
CA ILE A 634 17.45 -8.36 6.25
C ILE A 634 17.10 -7.21 7.19
N THR A 635 16.69 -6.09 6.61
CA THR A 635 16.24 -4.93 7.38
C THR A 635 14.79 -5.10 7.81
N ARG A 636 14.45 -4.56 8.95
CA ARG A 636 13.08 -4.61 9.49
C ARG A 636 12.18 -3.69 8.64
N GLY A 637 11.34 -4.28 7.77
CA GLY A 637 10.34 -3.57 6.94
C GLY A 637 10.86 -2.80 5.72
N GLN A 638 12.17 -2.80 5.42
CA GLN A 638 12.77 -2.08 4.28
C GLN A 638 13.47 -2.99 3.24
N GLY A 639 13.24 -4.30 3.31
CA GLY A 639 13.87 -5.26 2.41
C GLY A 639 15.30 -5.64 2.82
N VAL A 640 16.16 -5.95 1.84
CA VAL A 640 17.54 -6.40 2.06
C VAL A 640 18.50 -5.26 1.78
N SER A 641 19.33 -4.92 2.77
CA SER A 641 20.44 -3.97 2.63
C SER A 641 21.70 -4.72 2.22
N ILE A 642 22.30 -4.36 1.08
CA ILE A 642 23.49 -5.00 0.55
C ILE A 642 24.72 -4.32 1.12
N HIS A 643 25.57 -5.09 1.77
CA HIS A 643 26.85 -4.68 2.33
C HIS A 643 28.00 -5.44 1.66
N ARG A 644 29.19 -4.88 1.74
CA ARG A 644 30.43 -5.59 1.44
C ARG A 644 30.79 -6.48 2.63
N ARG A 645 31.41 -7.64 2.37
CA ARG A 645 31.88 -8.54 3.45
C ARG A 645 33.04 -7.96 4.30
N ASP A 646 33.74 -6.97 3.79
CA ASP A 646 34.78 -6.24 4.52
C ASP A 646 34.24 -5.01 5.27
N CYS A 647 32.94 -4.78 5.29
CA CYS A 647 32.29 -3.66 5.97
C CYS A 647 32.41 -3.81 7.49
N GLU A 648 32.83 -2.73 8.19
CA GLU A 648 32.94 -2.74 9.65
C GLU A 648 31.61 -3.06 10.36
N ASN A 649 30.50 -2.56 9.82
CA ASN A 649 29.17 -2.85 10.40
C ASN A 649 28.82 -4.33 10.29
N TYR A 650 29.16 -4.98 9.16
CA TYR A 650 29.01 -6.43 9.03
C TYR A 650 29.90 -7.18 10.02
N GLN A 651 31.18 -6.79 10.12
CA GLN A 651 32.13 -7.44 11.01
C GLN A 651 31.79 -7.28 12.50
N ARG A 652 31.15 -6.16 12.88
CA ARG A 652 30.65 -5.94 14.25
C ARG A 652 29.41 -6.77 14.53
N SER A 653 28.45 -6.79 13.61
CA SER A 653 27.17 -7.49 13.81
C SER A 653 27.33 -9.02 13.86
N LEU A 654 28.36 -9.58 13.22
CA LEU A 654 28.70 -11.01 13.36
C LEU A 654 29.06 -11.43 14.79
N LYS A 655 29.45 -10.46 15.64
CA LYS A 655 29.79 -10.71 17.05
C LYS A 655 28.57 -10.63 17.97
N LEU A 656 27.41 -10.23 17.44
CA LEU A 656 26.16 -10.11 18.18
C LEU A 656 25.25 -11.30 17.82
N PRO A 657 24.91 -12.20 18.77
CA PRO A 657 24.09 -13.39 18.46
C PRO A 657 22.72 -13.06 17.87
N GLU A 658 22.13 -11.93 18.25
CA GLU A 658 20.80 -11.49 17.82
C GLU A 658 20.75 -10.96 16.38
N GLU A 659 21.91 -10.60 15.80
CA GLU A 659 21.99 -10.03 14.43
C GLU A 659 22.57 -11.02 13.41
N SER A 660 23.20 -12.10 13.87
CA SER A 660 23.87 -13.08 13.00
C SER A 660 22.90 -13.77 12.03
N ASP A 661 21.69 -14.08 12.49
CA ASP A 661 20.67 -14.80 11.71
C ASP A 661 19.97 -13.93 10.64
N ARG A 662 20.24 -12.62 10.64
CA ARG A 662 19.65 -11.68 9.67
C ARG A 662 20.54 -11.48 8.45
N TRP A 663 21.72 -12.07 8.39
CA TRP A 663 22.63 -12.02 7.25
C TRP A 663 22.37 -13.17 6.30
N ILE A 664 22.16 -12.84 5.03
CA ILE A 664 21.87 -13.80 3.96
C ILE A 664 22.90 -13.70 2.84
N ASN A 665 23.13 -14.82 2.17
CA ASN A 665 24.00 -14.83 1.01
C ASN A 665 23.31 -14.20 -0.20
N VAL A 666 24.02 -13.27 -0.82
CA VAL A 666 23.61 -12.59 -2.04
C VAL A 666 24.75 -12.61 -3.05
N SER A 667 24.43 -12.52 -4.32
CA SER A 667 25.42 -12.48 -5.38
C SER A 667 25.02 -11.51 -6.49
N TRP A 668 26.03 -10.99 -7.21
CA TRP A 668 25.79 -10.17 -8.38
C TRP A 668 25.26 -11.01 -9.54
N ALA A 669 24.31 -10.47 -10.30
CA ALA A 669 23.84 -11.07 -11.54
C ALA A 669 24.91 -11.03 -12.63
N ARG A 670 24.84 -11.95 -13.60
CA ARG A 670 25.87 -12.05 -14.66
C ARG A 670 25.85 -10.92 -15.69
N ASN A 671 24.68 -10.26 -15.90
CA ASN A 671 24.52 -9.19 -16.89
C ASN A 671 24.00 -7.93 -16.18
N ILE A 672 24.93 -7.09 -15.68
CA ILE A 672 24.61 -5.83 -15.02
C ILE A 672 24.95 -4.70 -16.00
N THR A 673 23.92 -3.88 -16.35
CA THR A 673 24.07 -2.70 -17.21
C THR A 673 23.97 -1.39 -16.45
N ASP A 674 23.59 -1.44 -15.15
CA ASP A 674 23.37 -0.27 -14.32
C ASP A 674 24.67 0.37 -13.83
N SER A 675 24.64 1.67 -13.52
CA SER A 675 25.72 2.39 -12.85
C SER A 675 25.44 2.54 -11.36
N TYR A 676 26.49 2.48 -10.54
CA TYR A 676 26.43 2.49 -9.10
C TYR A 676 27.22 3.66 -8.52
N VAL A 677 26.65 4.29 -7.48
CA VAL A 677 27.29 5.44 -6.84
C VAL A 677 28.19 4.97 -5.71
N THR A 678 29.45 5.40 -5.74
CA THR A 678 30.41 5.17 -4.65
C THR A 678 31.12 6.47 -4.27
N SER A 679 31.65 6.51 -3.06
CA SER A 679 32.38 7.67 -2.55
C SER A 679 33.82 7.32 -2.23
N LEU A 680 34.75 8.20 -2.63
CA LEU A 680 36.18 8.10 -2.35
C LEU A 680 36.59 9.24 -1.41
N ALA A 681 37.44 8.92 -0.45
CA ALA A 681 38.15 9.89 0.37
C ALA A 681 39.62 9.92 -0.06
N ILE A 682 40.09 11.07 -0.47
CA ILE A 682 41.45 11.33 -0.95
C ILE A 682 42.13 12.16 0.12
N ALA A 683 43.09 11.58 0.82
CA ALA A 683 43.99 12.31 1.73
C ALA A 683 45.19 12.81 0.96
N SER A 684 45.53 14.07 1.11
CA SER A 684 46.63 14.70 0.39
C SER A 684 47.27 15.84 1.20
N LYS A 685 48.46 16.26 0.83
CA LYS A 685 49.02 17.53 1.31
C LYS A 685 48.23 18.69 0.74
N ASP A 686 47.85 19.66 1.61
CA ASP A 686 47.17 20.87 1.15
C ASP A 686 48.10 21.69 0.28
N ARG A 687 47.67 22.01 -0.94
CA ARG A 687 48.34 22.86 -1.88
C ARG A 687 47.40 23.56 -2.84
N SER A 688 47.80 24.72 -3.30
CA SER A 688 47.05 25.41 -4.35
C SER A 688 46.93 24.53 -5.62
N GLY A 689 45.74 24.46 -6.20
CA GLY A 689 45.45 23.68 -7.41
C GLY A 689 45.13 22.21 -7.20
N LEU A 690 45.18 21.66 -5.97
CA LEU A 690 44.88 20.25 -5.71
C LEU A 690 43.51 19.78 -6.25
N VAL A 691 42.48 20.56 -5.96
CA VAL A 691 41.09 20.24 -6.40
C VAL A 691 40.98 20.27 -7.93
N MET A 692 41.71 21.21 -8.57
CA MET A 692 41.76 21.31 -10.03
C MET A 692 42.41 20.11 -10.67
N ASP A 693 43.56 19.64 -10.09
CA ASP A 693 44.27 18.47 -10.58
C ASP A 693 43.41 17.20 -10.46
N ILE A 694 42.71 17.03 -9.33
CA ILE A 694 41.72 15.93 -9.13
C ILE A 694 40.62 16.01 -10.16
N ALA A 695 40.02 17.19 -10.37
CA ALA A 695 38.96 17.38 -11.36
C ALA A 695 39.47 17.12 -12.79
N THR A 696 40.69 17.55 -13.13
CA THR A 696 41.29 17.31 -14.44
C THR A 696 41.54 15.83 -14.69
N VAL A 697 42.01 15.07 -13.72
CA VAL A 697 42.23 13.63 -13.83
C VAL A 697 40.87 12.93 -14.00
N LEU A 698 39.84 13.27 -13.19
CA LEU A 698 38.51 12.69 -13.29
C LEU A 698 37.88 12.97 -14.65
N ASN A 699 38.03 14.18 -15.18
CA ASN A 699 37.52 14.54 -16.50
C ASN A 699 38.29 13.80 -17.63
N SER A 700 39.63 13.64 -17.52
CA SER A 700 40.42 12.94 -18.52
C SER A 700 40.08 11.46 -18.71
N ILE A 701 39.47 10.85 -17.68
CA ILE A 701 39.02 9.46 -17.70
C ILE A 701 37.49 9.34 -17.89
N ASN A 702 36.80 10.44 -18.22
CA ASN A 702 35.36 10.52 -18.37
C ASN A 702 34.56 9.96 -17.15
N ALA A 703 35.08 10.18 -15.92
CA ALA A 703 34.41 9.73 -14.71
C ALA A 703 33.18 10.62 -14.44
N LYS A 704 32.01 10.02 -14.26
CA LYS A 704 30.79 10.74 -13.89
C LYS A 704 30.80 11.12 -12.41
N VAL A 705 31.20 12.36 -12.12
CA VAL A 705 31.27 12.91 -10.76
C VAL A 705 29.92 13.49 -10.37
N ARG A 706 29.38 13.07 -9.21
CA ARG A 706 28.16 13.64 -8.62
C ARG A 706 28.45 14.78 -7.65
N THR A 707 29.41 14.58 -6.77
CA THR A 707 29.81 15.60 -5.80
C THR A 707 31.32 15.57 -5.61
N LEU A 708 31.91 16.74 -5.41
CA LEU A 708 33.28 16.91 -5.02
C LEU A 708 33.32 17.97 -3.91
N SER A 709 33.93 17.63 -2.76
CA SER A 709 34.08 18.54 -1.64
C SER A 709 35.48 18.39 -1.03
N ALA A 710 36.11 19.51 -0.73
CA ALA A 710 37.43 19.53 -0.09
C ALA A 710 37.32 20.24 1.25
N ARG A 711 38.06 19.75 2.25
CA ARG A 711 38.20 20.38 3.57
C ARG A 711 39.63 20.27 4.05
N ASP A 712 40.11 21.31 4.66
CA ASP A 712 41.37 21.31 5.42
C ASP A 712 41.16 20.55 6.74
N ILE A 713 42.08 19.62 7.05
CA ILE A 713 42.09 18.86 8.31
C ILE A 713 43.16 19.40 9.31
N GLY A 714 43.83 20.47 8.97
CA GLY A 714 44.91 21.00 9.76
C GLY A 714 46.25 20.34 9.46
N SER A 715 47.34 20.84 10.02
CA SER A 715 48.73 20.34 9.80
C SER A 715 49.16 20.27 8.33
N GLY A 716 48.59 21.07 7.43
CA GLY A 716 48.95 21.12 6.01
C GLY A 716 48.42 19.88 5.23
N GLN A 717 47.34 19.26 5.70
CA GLN A 717 46.67 18.14 5.03
C GLN A 717 45.24 18.50 4.65
N ALA A 718 44.85 18.09 3.44
CA ALA A 718 43.49 18.23 2.93
C ALA A 718 42.84 16.86 2.70
N LEU A 719 41.54 16.78 3.00
CA LEU A 719 40.69 15.63 2.68
C LEU A 719 39.70 16.03 1.59
N VAL A 720 39.81 15.37 0.44
CA VAL A 720 38.88 15.57 -0.66
C VAL A 720 37.93 14.36 -0.79
N ASN A 721 36.63 14.60 -0.64
CA ASN A 721 35.62 13.58 -0.83
C ASN A 721 35.00 13.73 -2.24
N VAL A 722 34.96 12.62 -2.98
CA VAL A 722 34.42 12.55 -4.34
C VAL A 722 33.38 11.45 -4.40
N SER A 723 32.16 11.77 -4.81
CA SER A 723 31.13 10.77 -5.15
C SER A 723 31.04 10.63 -6.66
N LEU A 724 31.11 9.41 -7.17
CA LEU A 724 31.15 9.13 -8.60
C LEU A 724 30.34 7.87 -8.96
N GLU A 725 29.94 7.80 -10.23
CA GLU A 725 29.25 6.65 -10.78
C GLU A 725 30.24 5.70 -11.45
N VAL A 726 30.15 4.40 -11.11
CA VAL A 726 30.98 3.34 -11.71
C VAL A 726 30.12 2.15 -12.12
N ARG A 727 30.57 1.38 -13.11
CA ARG A 727 29.88 0.18 -13.57
C ARG A 727 30.32 -1.08 -12.82
N CYS A 728 31.61 -1.13 -12.43
CA CYS A 728 32.17 -2.30 -11.75
C CYS A 728 33.37 -1.93 -10.89
N LEU A 729 33.83 -2.90 -10.10
CA LEU A 729 34.99 -2.77 -9.24
C LEU A 729 36.28 -2.50 -10.02
N ALA A 730 36.40 -3.00 -11.27
CA ALA A 730 37.57 -2.75 -12.11
C ALA A 730 37.67 -1.27 -12.49
N ASP A 731 36.58 -0.64 -12.89
CA ASP A 731 36.49 0.79 -13.20
C ASP A 731 36.87 1.61 -11.97
N LEU A 732 36.34 1.23 -10.80
CA LEU A 732 36.65 1.93 -9.55
C LEU A 732 38.13 1.85 -9.19
N LYS A 733 38.73 0.67 -9.29
CA LYS A 733 40.18 0.49 -9.04
C LYS A 733 41.02 1.30 -10.01
N TYR A 734 40.62 1.37 -11.29
CA TYR A 734 41.30 2.19 -12.28
C TYR A 734 41.29 3.68 -11.88
N ILE A 735 40.08 4.19 -11.51
CA ILE A 735 39.95 5.58 -11.05
C ILE A 735 40.78 5.85 -9.80
N MET A 736 40.77 4.95 -8.80
CA MET A 736 41.55 5.08 -7.57
C MET A 736 43.05 5.13 -7.86
N ASN A 737 43.55 4.28 -8.74
CA ASN A 737 44.96 4.26 -9.12
C ASN A 737 45.38 5.56 -9.85
N ARG A 738 44.51 6.09 -10.71
CA ARG A 738 44.78 7.37 -11.41
C ARG A 738 44.79 8.54 -10.44
N LEU A 739 43.89 8.56 -9.45
CA LEU A 739 43.85 9.59 -8.40
C LEU A 739 45.06 9.47 -7.46
N ALA A 740 45.53 8.27 -7.14
CA ALA A 740 46.72 8.05 -6.32
C ALA A 740 48.02 8.49 -6.99
N SER A 741 48.03 8.60 -8.32
CA SER A 741 49.21 9.08 -9.07
C SER A 741 49.34 10.61 -9.07
N ILE A 742 48.41 11.36 -8.51
CA ILE A 742 48.47 12.82 -8.43
C ILE A 742 49.51 13.23 -7.38
N PRO A 743 50.48 14.14 -7.72
CA PRO A 743 51.48 14.58 -6.78
C PRO A 743 50.87 15.18 -5.51
N GLY A 744 51.27 14.68 -4.34
CA GLY A 744 50.77 15.14 -3.03
C GLY A 744 49.62 14.32 -2.46
N VAL A 745 49.03 13.41 -3.21
CA VAL A 745 48.04 12.46 -2.70
C VAL A 745 48.74 11.37 -1.92
N SER A 746 48.38 11.18 -0.66
CA SER A 746 48.94 10.20 0.26
C SER A 746 48.13 8.89 0.28
N SER A 747 46.84 8.97 0.15
CA SER A 747 45.96 7.78 0.06
C SER A 747 44.65 8.09 -0.62
N VAL A 748 44.10 7.08 -1.29
CA VAL A 748 42.74 7.10 -1.88
C VAL A 748 42.00 5.87 -1.35
N VAL A 749 40.99 6.09 -0.54
CA VAL A 749 40.20 5.02 0.08
C VAL A 749 38.75 5.18 -0.24
N ARG A 750 38.02 4.05 -0.28
CA ARG A 750 36.54 4.10 -0.40
C ARG A 750 35.99 4.56 0.94
N ASN A 751 35.21 5.62 0.90
CA ASN A 751 34.57 6.18 2.07
C ASN A 751 33.13 5.70 2.14
N GLY A 752 32.81 4.87 3.15
CA GLY A 752 31.44 4.65 3.61
C GLY A 752 31.19 5.64 4.76
N ARG A 753 30.11 6.37 4.72
CA ARG A 753 29.68 7.21 5.85
C ARG A 753 29.20 6.38 7.02
#